data_40a4f84c1823d32c82a7b2a8ac38fdee
#
_entry.id   40a4f84c1823d32c82a7b2a8ac38fdee
#
_cell.length_a   1.000
_cell.length_b   1.000
_cell.length_c   1.000
_cell.angle_alpha   90.00
_cell.angle_beta   90.00
_cell.angle_gamma   90.00
#
_symmetry.space_group_name_H-M   'P 1'
#
loop_
_entity.id
_entity.type
_entity.pdbx_description
1 polymer ?
#
loop_
_entity_poly.entity_id
_entity_poly.type
_entity_poly.pdbx_seq_one_letter_code
_entity_poly.pdbx_strand_id
1 'polypeptide(L)'
;MKTISRIAYSNDKRNRTRSILIMMAICLTTMLLVIISTVGNGVIRLQKNQAAGSYGSNYGLFIAADGTQLKEVERRAEISDIGIMCTEGILKGNENGGFVSADETVRKMLPYNQEYVLKEGTYPEKVQEIAAGRAFFDAVGYHDVKVGDTVTLEYRSGMQSEYAPVEFTVSGILYDRDEYTIKASYVVFGSQDFYNERVAEGDRQYNIYFTLSDSANVSMDNVAPVIKEIADSCGIDQKNVIINDLYLQWVLQPSYEMIVVCGTLILGIVLFSVVVIYNIFQVGIAQKVQEYGKIKALGATRKQMKQLIFREGILLAVPSIPLGLLFGFLIAKVGFNWLVEQGNLVSSGIKNHQVPLFSLTIMLICIFVSFLTVVLALRKPMKIVSRISPIEATRYLDGSKTQKQGRRKGRKDVTVFSMAMANVTGNPKRTIATILTMGLSCVLFVIISNYVGNIDTEHEARIAINHGQFELQLDYSQNYDEAYSENNLDTILQNDPLNDSLIKEIKSIPGVTDVLTREIVSADLNGTKFPVAIVNQEDFEMMRGDGDIGSMDYAQAVKNGDVFFGWSMWMEADGYSAGAPITFNFDNGSGTYTYQGKIAGSFVSADTYLVIPEEVYRSVNPKGTSYGYLWVDCAKKDVASVEQSLNDLLSDTSHIKLNTYHAELQNAEYASRMMKLGCYLFMAIVGLIGFMNLANTMIINITTKKQEYGVLQAVGMTNKQLNLCLQIQDLIFTVGTICVALAAGLPLGYALFSYAKHNGIFGMNVYHVPLIPILVMILLVGILQIVLSCVLSSNLKKETLVERIRYQG
;
A
#
# COMPACT_ATOMS: atom_id res chain seq x y z
N MET A 1 19.14 -43.38 14.47
CA MET A 1 18.48 -42.08 14.40
C MET A 1 18.26 -41.40 15.75
N LYS A 2 17.82 -42.12 16.79
CA LYS A 2 17.56 -41.54 18.14
C LYS A 2 18.83 -40.95 18.80
N THR A 3 20.01 -41.56 18.64
CA THR A 3 21.28 -41.12 19.29
C THR A 3 21.75 -39.75 18.85
N ILE A 4 21.72 -39.42 17.54
CA ILE A 4 22.16 -38.12 17.02
C ILE A 4 21.23 -36.98 17.50
N SER A 5 19.93 -37.22 17.58
CA SER A 5 18.97 -36.22 18.10
C SER A 5 19.19 -36.00 19.61
N ARG A 6 19.51 -37.04 20.36
CA ARG A 6 19.79 -36.96 21.81
C ARG A 6 21.08 -36.17 22.09
N ILE A 7 22.11 -36.36 21.25
CA ILE A 7 23.34 -35.57 21.32
C ILE A 7 23.06 -34.11 20.98
N ALA A 8 22.29 -33.83 19.90
CA ALA A 8 21.92 -32.49 19.51
C ALA A 8 21.18 -31.75 20.64
N TYR A 9 20.16 -32.38 21.21
CA TYR A 9 19.39 -31.82 22.33
C TYR A 9 20.26 -31.55 23.58
N SER A 10 21.16 -32.53 23.95
CA SER A 10 22.08 -32.35 25.07
C SER A 10 23.05 -31.20 24.86
N ASN A 11 23.51 -31.02 23.60
CA ASN A 11 24.37 -29.91 23.20
C ASN A 11 23.70 -28.56 23.33
N ASP A 12 22.44 -28.44 22.89
CA ASP A 12 21.67 -27.20 22.98
C ASP A 12 21.35 -26.86 24.46
N LYS A 13 21.00 -27.84 25.27
CA LYS A 13 20.72 -27.66 26.70
C LYS A 13 21.97 -27.20 27.48
N ARG A 14 23.15 -27.70 27.13
CA ARG A 14 24.42 -27.32 27.77
C ARG A 14 24.84 -25.88 27.44
N ASN A 15 24.52 -25.39 26.24
CA ASN A 15 24.86 -24.04 25.77
C ASN A 15 23.64 -23.13 25.69
N ARG A 16 22.94 -22.95 26.82
CA ARG A 16 21.66 -22.21 26.90
C ARG A 16 21.71 -20.81 26.30
N THR A 17 22.73 -20.02 26.63
CA THR A 17 22.86 -18.63 26.15
C THR A 17 22.88 -18.55 24.63
N ARG A 18 23.67 -19.42 23.98
CA ARG A 18 23.73 -19.49 22.52
C ARG A 18 22.41 -19.96 21.90
N SER A 19 21.82 -21.00 22.48
CA SER A 19 20.56 -21.57 21.99
C SER A 19 19.45 -20.54 22.08
N ILE A 20 19.37 -19.76 23.17
CA ILE A 20 18.41 -18.65 23.33
C ILE A 20 18.65 -17.58 22.26
N LEU A 21 19.90 -17.18 22.02
CA LEU A 21 20.21 -16.17 21.00
C LEU A 21 19.80 -16.61 19.59
N ILE A 22 20.04 -17.89 19.25
CA ILE A 22 19.60 -18.44 17.96
C ILE A 22 18.07 -18.51 17.88
N MET A 23 17.42 -18.97 18.95
CA MET A 23 15.95 -19.04 19.02
C MET A 23 15.33 -17.65 18.89
N MET A 24 15.85 -16.66 19.58
CA MET A 24 15.39 -15.27 19.47
C MET A 24 15.61 -14.70 18.07
N ALA A 25 16.76 -14.95 17.44
CA ALA A 25 17.02 -14.51 16.08
C ALA A 25 16.02 -15.14 15.09
N ILE A 26 15.75 -16.44 15.17
CA ILE A 26 14.77 -17.13 14.33
C ILE A 26 13.35 -16.59 14.62
N CYS A 27 13.00 -16.40 15.88
CA CYS A 27 11.71 -15.86 16.28
C CYS A 27 11.48 -14.44 15.73
N LEU A 28 12.44 -13.53 15.93
CA LEU A 28 12.33 -12.14 15.45
C LEU A 28 12.29 -12.05 13.92
N THR A 29 13.08 -12.87 13.21
CA THR A 29 13.04 -12.89 11.74
C THR A 29 11.73 -13.46 11.21
N THR A 30 11.19 -14.52 11.84
CA THR A 30 9.87 -15.07 11.49
C THR A 30 8.77 -14.06 11.81
N MET A 31 8.85 -13.39 12.97
CA MET A 31 7.91 -12.34 13.38
C MET A 31 7.86 -11.20 12.35
N LEU A 32 9.02 -10.72 11.90
CA LEU A 32 9.12 -9.66 10.91
C LEU A 32 8.50 -10.08 9.56
N LEU A 33 8.78 -11.30 9.13
CA LEU A 33 8.23 -11.86 7.90
C LEU A 33 6.69 -11.96 7.96
N VAL A 34 6.16 -12.42 9.10
CA VAL A 34 4.70 -12.50 9.31
C VAL A 34 4.06 -11.12 9.34
N ILE A 35 4.66 -10.15 10.03
CA ILE A 35 4.13 -8.78 10.09
C ILE A 35 4.00 -8.22 8.69
N ILE A 36 5.07 -8.25 7.88
CA ILE A 36 5.04 -7.68 6.53
C ILE A 36 4.04 -8.40 5.62
N SER A 37 4.03 -9.74 5.65
CA SER A 37 3.11 -10.50 4.81
C SER A 37 1.65 -10.31 5.24
N THR A 38 1.37 -10.23 6.54
CA THR A 38 0.01 -10.05 7.07
C THR A 38 -0.49 -8.62 6.83
N VAL A 39 0.34 -7.61 7.12
CA VAL A 39 -0.02 -6.20 6.89
C VAL A 39 -0.17 -5.92 5.40
N GLY A 40 0.77 -6.39 4.55
CA GLY A 40 0.67 -6.22 3.10
C GLY A 40 -0.62 -6.84 2.53
N ASN A 41 -0.97 -8.06 2.95
CA ASN A 41 -2.25 -8.67 2.56
C ASN A 41 -3.45 -7.92 3.13
N GLY A 42 -3.33 -7.37 4.34
CA GLY A 42 -4.37 -6.54 4.96
C GLY A 42 -4.63 -5.27 4.17
N VAL A 43 -3.58 -4.58 3.72
CA VAL A 43 -3.68 -3.37 2.88
C VAL A 43 -4.35 -3.70 1.54
N ILE A 44 -3.92 -4.76 0.85
CA ILE A 44 -4.55 -5.19 -0.41
C ILE A 44 -6.05 -5.46 -0.22
N ARG A 45 -6.42 -6.17 0.86
CA ARG A 45 -7.83 -6.43 1.18
C ARG A 45 -8.59 -5.15 1.55
N LEU A 46 -7.95 -4.22 2.25
CA LEU A 46 -8.55 -2.93 2.59
C LEU A 46 -8.82 -2.11 1.33
N GLN A 47 -7.87 -2.03 0.41
CA GLN A 47 -8.05 -1.35 -0.88
C GLN A 47 -9.20 -1.97 -1.69
N LYS A 48 -9.28 -3.32 -1.75
CA LYS A 48 -10.40 -4.01 -2.40
C LYS A 48 -11.74 -3.69 -1.74
N ASN A 49 -11.79 -3.66 -0.40
CA ASN A 49 -13.00 -3.30 0.33
C ASN A 49 -13.38 -1.83 0.12
N GLN A 50 -12.41 -0.93 0.07
CA GLN A 50 -12.67 0.48 -0.24
C GLN A 50 -13.21 0.64 -1.67
N ALA A 51 -12.60 -0.02 -2.64
CA ALA A 51 -13.10 -0.04 -4.01
C ALA A 51 -14.53 -0.62 -4.10
N ALA A 52 -14.80 -1.74 -3.39
CA ALA A 52 -16.15 -2.29 -3.30
C ALA A 52 -17.13 -1.32 -2.61
N GLY A 53 -16.64 -0.57 -1.63
CA GLY A 53 -17.44 0.45 -0.95
C GLY A 53 -17.81 1.61 -1.85
N SER A 54 -16.93 2.02 -2.74
CA SER A 54 -17.16 3.17 -3.64
C SER A 54 -17.85 2.78 -4.94
N TYR A 55 -17.50 1.63 -5.52
CA TYR A 55 -17.91 1.24 -6.88
C TYR A 55 -18.81 0.01 -6.93
N GLY A 56 -19.08 -0.61 -5.78
CA GLY A 56 -19.70 -1.94 -5.74
C GLY A 56 -18.70 -3.05 -6.00
N SER A 57 -19.11 -4.30 -5.73
CA SER A 57 -18.22 -5.48 -5.87
C SER A 57 -18.57 -6.38 -7.06
N ASN A 58 -19.55 -5.99 -7.89
CA ASN A 58 -19.88 -6.67 -9.12
C ASN A 58 -18.79 -6.46 -10.19
N TYR A 59 -18.58 -7.45 -11.04
CA TYR A 59 -17.66 -7.37 -12.19
C TYR A 59 -18.33 -6.73 -13.40
N GLY A 60 -19.62 -6.92 -13.53
CA GLY A 60 -20.43 -6.31 -14.58
C GLY A 60 -21.91 -6.29 -14.21
N LEU A 61 -22.66 -5.63 -15.06
CA LEU A 61 -24.10 -5.46 -14.99
C LEU A 61 -24.69 -5.63 -16.39
N PHE A 62 -25.69 -6.49 -16.52
CA PHE A 62 -26.52 -6.59 -17.70
C PHE A 62 -27.84 -5.87 -17.44
N ILE A 63 -28.13 -4.84 -18.23
CA ILE A 63 -29.31 -4.00 -18.05
C ILE A 63 -30.47 -4.55 -18.85
N ALA A 64 -31.68 -4.48 -18.27
CA ALA A 64 -32.95 -4.78 -18.92
C ALA A 64 -32.99 -6.18 -19.59
N ALA A 65 -32.36 -7.17 -18.98
CA ALA A 65 -32.42 -8.55 -19.45
C ALA A 65 -33.83 -9.15 -19.23
N ASP A 66 -34.33 -9.92 -20.17
CA ASP A 66 -35.58 -10.62 -19.99
C ASP A 66 -35.41 -11.93 -19.18
N GLY A 67 -36.54 -12.59 -18.84
CA GLY A 67 -36.53 -13.80 -18.04
C GLY A 67 -35.85 -15.00 -18.71
N THR A 68 -35.72 -15.03 -20.06
CA THR A 68 -35.01 -16.06 -20.80
C THR A 68 -33.52 -15.85 -20.71
N GLN A 69 -33.08 -14.60 -20.92
CA GLN A 69 -31.68 -14.16 -20.77
C GLN A 69 -31.16 -14.38 -19.35
N LEU A 70 -31.96 -14.05 -18.34
CA LEU A 70 -31.62 -14.33 -16.95
C LEU A 70 -31.33 -15.83 -16.74
N LYS A 71 -32.17 -16.72 -17.21
CA LYS A 71 -31.96 -18.16 -17.08
C LYS A 71 -30.71 -18.66 -17.81
N GLU A 72 -30.37 -18.07 -18.94
CA GLU A 72 -29.13 -18.39 -19.65
C GLU A 72 -27.88 -17.90 -18.89
N VAL A 73 -27.95 -16.70 -18.27
CA VAL A 73 -26.87 -16.16 -17.39
C VAL A 73 -26.69 -17.06 -16.18
N GLU A 74 -27.77 -17.52 -15.53
CA GLU A 74 -27.70 -18.41 -14.35
C GLU A 74 -27.04 -19.77 -14.66
N ARG A 75 -27.03 -20.19 -15.90
CA ARG A 75 -26.43 -21.48 -16.31
C ARG A 75 -24.94 -21.41 -16.60
N ARG A 76 -24.37 -20.19 -16.62
CA ARG A 76 -22.96 -19.98 -16.96
C ARG A 76 -22.02 -20.39 -15.85
N ALA A 77 -21.09 -21.29 -16.15
CA ALA A 77 -20.09 -21.76 -15.21
C ALA A 77 -19.01 -20.67 -14.91
N GLU A 78 -18.88 -19.71 -15.82
CA GLU A 78 -17.97 -18.58 -15.70
C GLU A 78 -18.44 -17.55 -14.66
N ILE A 79 -19.73 -17.57 -14.31
CA ILE A 79 -20.35 -16.68 -13.33
C ILE A 79 -20.41 -17.38 -11.98
N SER A 80 -20.03 -16.69 -10.90
CA SER A 80 -20.06 -17.24 -9.55
C SER A 80 -21.24 -16.78 -8.74
N ASP A 81 -21.48 -15.47 -8.68
CA ASP A 81 -22.59 -14.88 -7.95
C ASP A 81 -23.46 -14.07 -8.90
N ILE A 82 -24.75 -14.21 -8.77
CA ILE A 82 -25.76 -13.49 -9.54
C ILE A 82 -26.71 -12.82 -8.58
N GLY A 83 -26.92 -11.53 -8.78
CA GLY A 83 -27.90 -10.76 -8.04
C GLY A 83 -28.82 -10.00 -8.99
N ILE A 84 -30.08 -9.85 -8.61
CA ILE A 84 -31.12 -9.26 -9.43
C ILE A 84 -31.62 -7.97 -8.81
N MET A 85 -31.65 -6.91 -9.62
CA MET A 85 -32.30 -5.65 -9.31
C MET A 85 -33.35 -5.34 -10.37
N CYS A 86 -34.53 -4.89 -9.95
CA CYS A 86 -35.57 -4.45 -10.86
C CYS A 86 -35.86 -2.97 -10.62
N THR A 87 -36.08 -2.21 -11.69
CA THR A 87 -36.56 -0.84 -11.59
C THR A 87 -38.08 -0.88 -11.46
N GLU A 88 -38.61 -0.39 -10.35
CA GLU A 88 -40.04 -0.47 -10.01
C GLU A 88 -40.87 0.62 -10.66
N GLY A 89 -40.26 1.76 -10.97
CA GLY A 89 -40.91 2.91 -11.55
C GLY A 89 -40.32 4.23 -11.06
N ILE A 90 -41.12 5.28 -11.06
CA ILE A 90 -40.70 6.65 -10.72
C ILE A 90 -41.60 7.21 -9.61
N LEU A 91 -40.95 7.74 -8.58
CA LEU A 91 -41.61 8.48 -7.49
C LEU A 91 -41.52 9.99 -7.76
N LYS A 92 -42.63 10.71 -7.57
CA LYS A 92 -42.66 12.17 -7.73
C LYS A 92 -41.82 12.83 -6.65
N GLY A 93 -40.95 13.74 -7.08
CA GLY A 93 -39.92 14.34 -6.20
C GLY A 93 -38.63 13.51 -6.14
N ASN A 94 -38.54 12.40 -6.91
CA ASN A 94 -37.36 11.57 -7.09
C ASN A 94 -37.21 11.10 -8.55
N GLU A 95 -37.49 12.00 -9.48
CA GLU A 95 -37.52 11.70 -10.91
C GLU A 95 -36.15 11.27 -11.45
N ASN A 96 -35.06 11.76 -10.83
CA ASN A 96 -33.66 11.46 -11.20
C ASN A 96 -33.09 10.32 -10.35
N GLY A 97 -33.84 9.79 -9.37
CA GLY A 97 -33.41 8.74 -8.48
C GLY A 97 -33.96 7.37 -8.80
N GLY A 98 -33.41 6.35 -8.19
CA GLY A 98 -33.82 4.96 -8.37
C GLY A 98 -34.92 4.54 -7.42
N PHE A 99 -36.08 4.09 -7.93
CA PHE A 99 -37.02 3.26 -7.16
C PHE A 99 -36.88 1.81 -7.61
N VAL A 100 -36.23 1.00 -6.79
CA VAL A 100 -35.71 -0.31 -7.18
C VAL A 100 -36.03 -1.38 -6.13
N SER A 101 -36.20 -2.62 -6.58
CA SER A 101 -36.09 -3.78 -5.71
C SER A 101 -34.77 -4.50 -5.97
N ALA A 102 -34.14 -5.01 -4.92
CA ALA A 102 -32.85 -5.69 -5.01
C ALA A 102 -32.84 -6.92 -4.11
N ASP A 103 -32.39 -8.06 -4.64
CA ASP A 103 -32.20 -9.25 -3.85
C ASP A 103 -31.01 -9.14 -2.87
N GLU A 104 -30.85 -10.13 -2.00
CA GLU A 104 -29.78 -10.13 -1.00
C GLU A 104 -28.39 -10.12 -1.65
N THR A 105 -28.24 -10.74 -2.81
CA THR A 105 -26.96 -10.83 -3.53
C THR A 105 -26.56 -9.46 -4.09
N VAL A 106 -27.48 -8.76 -4.77
CA VAL A 106 -27.22 -7.38 -5.24
C VAL A 106 -26.89 -6.46 -4.06
N ARG A 107 -27.67 -6.49 -2.99
CA ARG A 107 -27.42 -5.63 -1.84
C ARG A 107 -26.02 -5.79 -1.23
N LYS A 108 -25.42 -7.00 -1.37
CA LYS A 108 -24.02 -7.25 -0.99
C LYS A 108 -23.01 -6.75 -2.02
N MET A 109 -23.43 -6.59 -3.27
CA MET A 109 -22.57 -6.12 -4.37
C MET A 109 -22.62 -4.61 -4.54
N LEU A 110 -23.68 -3.93 -4.09
CA LEU A 110 -23.82 -2.49 -4.18
C LEU A 110 -22.77 -1.75 -3.33
N PRO A 111 -22.45 -0.51 -3.67
CA PRO A 111 -21.55 0.32 -2.88
C PRO A 111 -22.06 0.50 -1.45
N TYR A 112 -21.25 0.14 -0.45
CA TYR A 112 -21.65 0.21 0.95
C TYR A 112 -21.23 1.52 1.64
N ASN A 113 -20.43 2.35 0.99
CA ASN A 113 -20.11 3.71 1.45
C ASN A 113 -21.16 4.75 1.02
N GLN A 114 -22.27 4.30 0.43
CA GLN A 114 -23.30 5.15 -0.15
C GLN A 114 -24.68 4.83 0.44
N GLU A 115 -25.69 5.48 -0.10
CA GLU A 115 -27.12 5.43 0.28
C GLU A 115 -27.81 4.08 0.06
N TYR A 116 -27.07 3.02 -0.27
CA TYR A 116 -27.64 1.67 -0.42
C TYR A 116 -27.71 0.90 0.91
N VAL A 117 -27.16 1.43 1.99
CA VAL A 117 -26.97 0.72 3.26
C VAL A 117 -28.01 1.12 4.27
N LEU A 118 -28.64 0.14 4.93
CA LEU A 118 -29.58 0.34 6.02
C LEU A 118 -28.89 0.94 7.25
N LYS A 119 -29.51 2.00 7.76
CA LYS A 119 -29.19 2.63 9.05
C LYS A 119 -30.07 2.08 10.16
N GLU A 120 -31.38 1.89 9.88
CA GLU A 120 -32.40 1.42 10.83
C GLU A 120 -33.42 0.54 10.08
N GLY A 121 -34.00 -0.46 10.76
CA GLY A 121 -35.07 -1.30 10.21
C GLY A 121 -34.59 -2.45 9.34
N THR A 122 -35.37 -2.79 8.31
CA THR A 122 -35.14 -3.88 7.35
C THR A 122 -35.35 -3.40 5.92
N TYR A 123 -34.73 -4.07 4.95
CA TYR A 123 -35.12 -3.87 3.55
C TYR A 123 -36.56 -4.35 3.32
N PRO A 124 -37.27 -3.74 2.34
CA PRO A 124 -38.63 -4.10 2.02
C PRO A 124 -38.76 -5.55 1.59
N GLU A 125 -39.70 -6.29 2.21
CA GLU A 125 -40.04 -7.66 1.85
C GLU A 125 -41.50 -7.77 1.37
N LYS A 126 -42.42 -6.94 1.94
CA LYS A 126 -43.83 -6.98 1.57
C LYS A 126 -44.15 -5.94 0.50
N VAL A 127 -45.22 -6.17 -0.23
CA VAL A 127 -45.63 -5.40 -1.42
C VAL A 127 -45.63 -3.88 -1.19
N GLN A 128 -46.09 -3.40 -0.05
CA GLN A 128 -46.20 -1.96 0.24
C GLN A 128 -45.15 -1.49 1.25
N GLU A 129 -44.03 -2.14 1.33
CA GLU A 129 -42.93 -1.69 2.16
C GLU A 129 -41.94 -0.85 1.32
N ILE A 130 -41.35 0.16 1.96
CA ILE A 130 -40.34 1.06 1.34
C ILE A 130 -39.20 1.32 2.32
N ALA A 131 -37.98 1.47 1.78
CA ALA A 131 -36.83 1.94 2.54
C ALA A 131 -36.07 3.02 1.75
N ALA A 132 -35.80 4.14 2.41
CA ALA A 132 -35.08 5.27 1.81
C ALA A 132 -34.31 6.06 2.87
N GLY A 133 -33.46 6.97 2.44
CA GLY A 133 -32.78 7.92 3.31
C GLY A 133 -33.75 8.99 3.83
N ARG A 134 -33.38 9.65 4.94
CA ARG A 134 -34.19 10.73 5.49
C ARG A 134 -34.30 11.91 4.55
N ALA A 135 -33.24 12.24 3.83
CA ALA A 135 -33.22 13.28 2.83
C ALA A 135 -34.31 13.11 1.73
N PHE A 136 -34.57 11.87 1.32
CA PHE A 136 -35.67 11.55 0.41
C PHE A 136 -37.03 11.89 1.04
N PHE A 137 -37.31 11.44 2.27
CA PHE A 137 -38.57 11.69 2.93
C PHE A 137 -38.82 13.19 3.16
N ASP A 138 -37.76 13.92 3.55
CA ASP A 138 -37.81 15.38 3.69
C ASP A 138 -38.13 16.10 2.35
N ALA A 139 -37.51 15.64 1.27
CA ALA A 139 -37.72 16.17 -0.08
C ALA A 139 -39.16 15.96 -0.58
N VAL A 140 -39.82 14.87 -0.19
CA VAL A 140 -41.24 14.60 -0.53
C VAL A 140 -42.23 15.08 0.53
N GLY A 141 -41.78 15.85 1.53
CA GLY A 141 -42.62 16.55 2.52
C GLY A 141 -42.92 15.78 3.80
N TYR A 142 -42.23 14.69 4.07
CA TYR A 142 -42.37 13.90 5.31
C TYR A 142 -41.17 14.10 6.22
N HIS A 143 -41.34 14.82 7.31
CA HIS A 143 -40.28 15.09 8.31
C HIS A 143 -40.32 14.12 9.47
N ASP A 144 -39.16 13.81 10.04
CA ASP A 144 -38.99 12.92 11.22
C ASP A 144 -39.59 11.51 11.06
N VAL A 145 -39.60 10.96 9.86
CA VAL A 145 -40.08 9.62 9.53
C VAL A 145 -39.35 8.53 10.33
N LYS A 146 -40.10 7.56 10.83
CA LYS A 146 -39.62 6.40 11.58
C LYS A 146 -40.05 5.11 10.92
N VAL A 147 -39.28 4.05 11.21
CA VAL A 147 -39.64 2.68 10.80
C VAL A 147 -41.04 2.33 11.39
N GLY A 148 -41.93 1.88 10.52
CA GLY A 148 -43.34 1.59 10.85
C GLY A 148 -44.33 2.68 10.47
N ASP A 149 -43.89 3.87 10.11
CA ASP A 149 -44.78 4.95 9.67
C ASP A 149 -45.33 4.64 8.26
N THR A 150 -46.48 5.21 7.97
CA THR A 150 -47.12 5.11 6.66
C THR A 150 -46.97 6.42 5.90
N VAL A 151 -46.54 6.36 4.65
CA VAL A 151 -46.39 7.51 3.77
C VAL A 151 -47.13 7.26 2.47
N THR A 152 -47.77 8.31 1.92
CA THR A 152 -48.45 8.23 0.63
C THR A 152 -47.58 8.96 -0.41
N LEU A 153 -47.05 8.21 -1.39
CA LEU A 153 -46.19 8.72 -2.43
C LEU A 153 -46.91 8.67 -3.77
N GLU A 154 -46.69 9.69 -4.61
CA GLU A 154 -47.17 9.69 -5.97
C GLU A 154 -46.21 8.87 -6.85
N TYR A 155 -46.69 7.76 -7.37
CA TYR A 155 -45.96 6.77 -8.13
C TYR A 155 -46.45 6.66 -9.57
N ARG A 156 -45.56 6.42 -10.54
CA ARG A 156 -45.87 6.01 -11.90
C ARG A 156 -44.98 4.84 -12.35
N SER A 157 -45.52 3.92 -13.13
CA SER A 157 -44.82 2.73 -13.63
C SER A 157 -43.82 3.02 -14.76
N GLY A 158 -43.90 4.18 -15.41
CA GLY A 158 -42.99 4.57 -16.50
C GLY A 158 -43.20 6.01 -16.93
N MET A 159 -42.38 6.51 -17.81
CA MET A 159 -42.37 7.91 -18.26
C MET A 159 -43.72 8.41 -18.87
N GLN A 160 -44.45 7.51 -19.51
CA GLN A 160 -45.71 7.81 -20.16
C GLN A 160 -46.98 7.62 -19.27
N SER A 161 -46.79 7.09 -18.06
CA SER A 161 -47.87 6.82 -17.11
C SER A 161 -48.15 8.08 -16.26
N GLU A 162 -49.44 8.22 -15.85
CA GLU A 162 -49.82 9.27 -14.92
C GLU A 162 -49.42 8.89 -13.48
N TYR A 163 -49.15 9.86 -12.64
CA TYR A 163 -48.90 9.64 -11.22
C TYR A 163 -50.17 9.24 -10.50
N ALA A 164 -50.07 8.23 -9.66
CA ALA A 164 -51.16 7.80 -8.77
C ALA A 164 -50.62 7.66 -7.33
N PRO A 165 -51.43 8.04 -6.35
CA PRO A 165 -51.02 7.89 -4.95
C PRO A 165 -50.96 6.42 -4.55
N VAL A 166 -49.87 6.02 -3.91
CA VAL A 166 -49.66 4.68 -3.34
C VAL A 166 -49.21 4.83 -1.90
N GLU A 167 -49.84 4.06 -1.04
CA GLU A 167 -49.55 4.03 0.39
C GLU A 167 -48.45 3.00 0.65
N PHE A 168 -47.36 3.43 1.33
CA PHE A 168 -46.21 2.59 1.69
C PHE A 168 -46.00 2.65 3.22
N THR A 169 -45.57 1.50 3.77
CA THR A 169 -45.05 1.41 5.14
C THR A 169 -43.53 1.49 5.10
N VAL A 170 -42.96 2.38 5.89
CA VAL A 170 -41.49 2.53 5.98
C VAL A 170 -40.91 1.35 6.75
N SER A 171 -40.27 0.44 6.07
CA SER A 171 -39.61 -0.75 6.65
C SER A 171 -38.18 -0.47 7.11
N GLY A 172 -37.54 0.52 6.53
CA GLY A 172 -36.15 0.85 6.85
C GLY A 172 -35.77 2.29 6.48
N ILE A 173 -34.76 2.77 7.18
CA ILE A 173 -34.12 4.06 6.89
C ILE A 173 -32.70 3.76 6.41
N LEU A 174 -32.32 4.28 5.25
CA LEU A 174 -30.98 4.17 4.67
C LEU A 174 -30.09 5.30 5.21
N TYR A 175 -28.76 5.17 5.01
CA TYR A 175 -27.87 6.31 5.17
C TYR A 175 -28.11 7.32 4.04
N ASP A 176 -28.06 8.58 4.36
CA ASP A 176 -28.03 9.65 3.36
C ASP A 176 -26.60 9.82 2.85
N ARG A 177 -26.44 10.30 1.63
CA ARG A 177 -25.15 10.82 1.13
C ARG A 177 -24.76 12.04 1.96
N ASP A 178 -23.45 12.22 2.13
CA ASP A 178 -22.92 13.44 2.76
C ASP A 178 -23.24 14.69 1.92
N GLU A 179 -23.28 14.53 0.57
CA GLU A 179 -23.65 15.60 -0.37
C GLU A 179 -24.48 15.02 -1.54
N TYR A 180 -25.63 15.61 -1.80
CA TYR A 180 -26.41 15.36 -3.01
C TYR A 180 -26.13 16.45 -4.04
N THR A 181 -25.26 16.14 -5.01
CA THR A 181 -24.92 17.03 -6.12
C THR A 181 -26.06 17.18 -7.12
N ILE A 182 -26.95 16.19 -7.19
CA ILE A 182 -28.09 16.14 -8.08
C ILE A 182 -29.38 16.17 -7.23
N LYS A 183 -30.20 17.20 -7.38
CA LYS A 183 -31.52 17.30 -6.70
C LYS A 183 -32.46 16.21 -7.21
N ALA A 184 -33.28 15.68 -6.30
CA ALA A 184 -34.27 14.63 -6.58
C ALA A 184 -33.64 13.33 -7.14
N SER A 185 -32.42 13.00 -6.71
CA SER A 185 -31.73 11.75 -7.03
C SER A 185 -31.42 10.95 -5.76
N TYR A 186 -32.43 10.25 -5.25
CA TYR A 186 -32.31 9.40 -4.06
C TYR A 186 -32.49 7.94 -4.42
N VAL A 187 -31.83 7.05 -3.69
CA VAL A 187 -32.08 5.61 -3.79
C VAL A 187 -33.22 5.25 -2.87
N VAL A 188 -34.23 4.62 -3.44
CA VAL A 188 -35.42 4.14 -2.72
C VAL A 188 -35.59 2.67 -3.02
N PHE A 189 -35.60 1.82 -1.99
CA PHE A 189 -35.89 0.40 -2.14
C PHE A 189 -37.38 0.13 -1.96
N GLY A 190 -37.95 -0.59 -2.91
CA GLY A 190 -39.22 -1.28 -2.76
C GLY A 190 -39.03 -2.79 -2.65
N SER A 191 -40.13 -3.55 -2.67
CA SER A 191 -40.09 -5.01 -2.60
C SER A 191 -40.19 -5.66 -3.98
N GLN A 192 -39.55 -6.82 -4.15
CA GLN A 192 -39.68 -7.61 -5.38
C GLN A 192 -41.14 -7.99 -5.66
N ASP A 193 -41.96 -8.16 -4.61
CA ASP A 193 -43.38 -8.48 -4.76
C ASP A 193 -44.19 -7.31 -5.31
N PHE A 194 -43.82 -6.07 -4.96
CA PHE A 194 -44.40 -4.87 -5.55
C PHE A 194 -44.18 -4.80 -7.06
N TYR A 195 -42.96 -5.12 -7.52
CA TYR A 195 -42.64 -5.21 -8.94
C TYR A 195 -43.44 -6.33 -9.65
N ASN A 196 -43.44 -7.51 -9.04
CA ASN A 196 -44.10 -8.70 -9.62
C ASN A 196 -45.60 -8.57 -9.76
N GLU A 197 -46.30 -7.83 -8.89
CA GLU A 197 -47.74 -7.57 -8.98
C GLU A 197 -48.12 -6.59 -10.11
N ARG A 198 -47.18 -5.67 -10.46
CA ARG A 198 -47.46 -4.59 -11.41
C ARG A 198 -46.98 -4.86 -12.82
N VAL A 199 -45.97 -5.71 -12.98
CA VAL A 199 -45.38 -6.02 -14.25
C VAL A 199 -45.70 -7.48 -14.64
N ALA A 200 -46.34 -7.68 -15.76
CA ALA A 200 -46.67 -9.03 -16.28
C ALA A 200 -45.37 -9.83 -16.49
N GLU A 201 -45.41 -11.13 -16.22
CA GLU A 201 -44.21 -11.98 -16.24
C GLU A 201 -43.42 -11.89 -17.56
N GLY A 202 -44.11 -11.76 -18.68
CA GLY A 202 -43.49 -11.63 -20.02
C GLY A 202 -42.83 -10.28 -20.29
N ASP A 203 -43.17 -9.25 -19.54
CA ASP A 203 -42.68 -7.88 -19.71
C ASP A 203 -41.62 -7.50 -18.65
N ARG A 204 -41.30 -8.43 -17.75
CA ARG A 204 -40.33 -8.17 -16.67
C ARG A 204 -38.93 -8.03 -17.21
N GLN A 205 -38.25 -6.99 -16.76
CA GLN A 205 -36.86 -6.70 -17.05
C GLN A 205 -36.03 -6.75 -15.78
N TYR A 206 -34.85 -7.32 -15.91
CA TYR A 206 -33.93 -7.54 -14.79
C TYR A 206 -32.58 -6.89 -15.07
N ASN A 207 -32.09 -6.16 -14.11
CA ASN A 207 -30.71 -5.71 -14.06
C ASN A 207 -29.90 -6.78 -13.31
N ILE A 208 -29.03 -7.48 -14.03
CA ILE A 208 -28.30 -8.65 -13.53
C ILE A 208 -26.89 -8.22 -13.13
N TYR A 209 -26.67 -8.13 -11.84
CA TYR A 209 -25.33 -7.91 -11.27
C TYR A 209 -24.63 -9.25 -11.10
N PHE A 210 -23.35 -9.33 -11.45
CA PHE A 210 -22.65 -10.60 -11.36
C PHE A 210 -21.16 -10.44 -11.01
N THR A 211 -20.58 -11.53 -10.47
CA THR A 211 -19.14 -11.74 -10.34
C THR A 211 -18.72 -12.94 -11.18
N LEU A 212 -17.44 -12.97 -11.60
CA LEU A 212 -16.89 -14.09 -12.36
C LEU A 212 -16.21 -15.08 -11.43
N SER A 213 -16.29 -16.36 -11.79
CA SER A 213 -15.65 -17.45 -11.06
C SER A 213 -14.15 -17.56 -11.42
N ASP A 214 -13.37 -18.24 -10.57
CA ASP A 214 -11.95 -18.52 -10.85
C ASP A 214 -11.76 -19.32 -12.16
N SER A 215 -12.79 -20.07 -12.60
CA SER A 215 -12.75 -20.84 -13.83
C SER A 215 -12.72 -19.96 -15.09
N ALA A 216 -13.20 -18.73 -15.02
CA ALA A 216 -13.16 -17.77 -16.12
C ALA A 216 -11.73 -17.28 -16.43
N ASN A 217 -10.78 -17.46 -15.48
CA ASN A 217 -9.36 -17.12 -15.61
C ASN A 217 -9.14 -15.71 -16.19
N VAL A 218 -9.81 -14.72 -15.61
CA VAL A 218 -9.80 -13.34 -16.08
C VAL A 218 -8.62 -12.54 -15.52
N SER A 219 -8.11 -11.65 -16.33
CA SER A 219 -7.15 -10.61 -16.01
C SER A 219 -7.70 -9.28 -16.50
N MET A 220 -7.06 -8.17 -16.16
CA MET A 220 -7.49 -6.85 -16.64
C MET A 220 -7.54 -6.78 -18.18
N ASP A 221 -6.62 -7.48 -18.87
CA ASP A 221 -6.52 -7.43 -20.33
C ASP A 221 -7.66 -8.20 -21.05
N ASN A 222 -8.27 -9.19 -20.37
CA ASN A 222 -9.26 -10.06 -21.01
C ASN A 222 -10.65 -10.03 -20.36
N VAL A 223 -10.84 -9.36 -19.23
CA VAL A 223 -12.11 -9.38 -18.50
C VAL A 223 -13.25 -8.78 -19.32
N ALA A 224 -13.01 -7.66 -19.99
CA ALA A 224 -14.02 -7.01 -20.83
C ALA A 224 -14.42 -7.87 -22.04
N PRO A 225 -13.50 -8.43 -22.85
CA PRO A 225 -13.82 -9.43 -23.85
C PRO A 225 -14.64 -10.62 -23.33
N VAL A 226 -14.28 -11.19 -22.18
CA VAL A 226 -14.99 -12.34 -21.59
C VAL A 226 -16.42 -11.97 -21.20
N ILE A 227 -16.63 -10.82 -20.56
CA ILE A 227 -17.98 -10.34 -20.19
C ILE A 227 -18.82 -10.12 -21.44
N LYS A 228 -18.26 -9.51 -22.47
CA LYS A 228 -18.93 -9.29 -23.76
C LYS A 228 -19.30 -10.61 -24.47
N GLU A 229 -18.43 -11.61 -24.45
CA GLU A 229 -18.69 -12.95 -24.99
C GLU A 229 -19.81 -13.66 -24.21
N ILE A 230 -19.85 -13.52 -22.89
CA ILE A 230 -20.93 -14.05 -22.06
C ILE A 230 -22.26 -13.37 -22.47
N ALA A 231 -22.28 -12.05 -22.59
CA ALA A 231 -23.47 -11.30 -23.00
C ALA A 231 -24.00 -11.77 -24.37
N ASP A 232 -23.13 -11.85 -25.38
CA ASP A 232 -23.49 -12.31 -26.72
C ASP A 232 -24.10 -13.71 -26.72
N SER A 233 -23.48 -14.60 -25.93
CA SER A 233 -23.94 -15.98 -25.82
C SER A 233 -25.26 -16.14 -25.06
N CYS A 234 -25.65 -15.17 -24.24
CA CYS A 234 -26.93 -15.10 -23.54
C CYS A 234 -27.98 -14.29 -24.33
N GLY A 235 -27.62 -13.76 -25.52
CA GLY A 235 -28.51 -12.96 -26.35
C GLY A 235 -28.72 -11.52 -25.77
N ILE A 236 -27.80 -11.03 -24.98
CA ILE A 236 -27.84 -9.68 -24.39
C ILE A 236 -27.11 -8.74 -25.34
N ASP A 237 -27.76 -7.64 -25.71
CA ASP A 237 -27.18 -6.60 -26.57
C ASP A 237 -25.98 -5.92 -25.91
N GLN A 238 -24.90 -5.70 -26.63
CA GLN A 238 -23.67 -5.07 -26.12
C GLN A 238 -23.91 -3.69 -25.50
N LYS A 239 -24.88 -2.92 -25.97
CA LYS A 239 -25.27 -1.63 -25.37
C LYS A 239 -25.84 -1.76 -23.95
N ASN A 240 -26.33 -2.96 -23.58
CA ASN A 240 -26.88 -3.25 -22.26
C ASN A 240 -25.84 -3.87 -21.32
N VAL A 241 -24.56 -3.86 -21.70
CA VAL A 241 -23.46 -4.42 -20.90
C VAL A 241 -22.69 -3.27 -20.27
N ILE A 242 -22.70 -3.20 -18.96
CA ILE A 242 -21.84 -2.28 -18.19
C ILE A 242 -20.77 -3.11 -17.48
N ILE A 243 -19.52 -2.73 -17.64
CA ILE A 243 -18.38 -3.34 -16.98
C ILE A 243 -17.95 -2.41 -15.83
N ASN A 244 -17.73 -2.97 -14.65
CA ASN A 244 -17.30 -2.20 -13.49
C ASN A 244 -15.77 -2.05 -13.50
N ASP A 245 -15.25 -1.31 -14.48
CA ASP A 245 -13.81 -1.15 -14.71
C ASP A 245 -13.08 -0.57 -13.49
N LEU A 246 -13.70 0.37 -12.79
CA LEU A 246 -13.13 1.01 -11.61
C LEU A 246 -12.91 0.00 -10.47
N TYR A 247 -13.84 -0.89 -10.23
CA TYR A 247 -13.66 -1.97 -9.25
C TYR A 247 -12.67 -3.02 -9.72
N LEU A 248 -12.79 -3.44 -11.00
CA LEU A 248 -11.94 -4.48 -11.58
C LEU A 248 -10.47 -4.11 -11.58
N GLN A 249 -10.14 -2.84 -11.78
CA GLN A 249 -8.78 -2.34 -11.67
C GLN A 249 -8.15 -2.63 -10.30
N TRP A 250 -8.90 -2.48 -9.21
CA TRP A 250 -8.42 -2.77 -7.85
C TRP A 250 -8.38 -4.26 -7.52
N VAL A 251 -9.20 -5.07 -8.19
CA VAL A 251 -9.31 -6.50 -7.90
C VAL A 251 -8.37 -7.35 -8.75
N LEU A 252 -8.29 -7.07 -10.05
CA LEU A 252 -7.54 -7.86 -11.03
C LEU A 252 -6.11 -7.36 -11.22
N GLN A 253 -5.87 -6.07 -10.96
CA GLN A 253 -4.52 -5.53 -10.81
C GLN A 253 -4.27 -5.17 -9.34
N PRO A 254 -4.00 -6.12 -8.45
CA PRO A 254 -3.41 -5.76 -7.19
C PRO A 254 -2.12 -5.03 -7.54
N SER A 255 -1.93 -3.81 -7.04
CA SER A 255 -0.88 -2.91 -7.51
C SER A 255 0.43 -3.68 -7.64
N TYR A 256 0.90 -3.89 -8.87
CA TYR A 256 2.18 -4.56 -9.18
C TYR A 256 3.29 -4.00 -8.31
N GLU A 257 3.22 -2.72 -8.04
CA GLU A 257 4.10 -1.99 -7.14
C GLU A 257 4.07 -2.55 -5.71
N MET A 258 2.90 -2.80 -5.14
CA MET A 258 2.78 -3.35 -3.79
C MET A 258 3.35 -4.77 -3.71
N ILE A 259 3.14 -5.59 -4.74
CA ILE A 259 3.69 -6.95 -4.81
C ILE A 259 5.20 -6.89 -4.93
N VAL A 260 5.75 -6.00 -5.77
CA VAL A 260 7.19 -5.81 -5.96
C VAL A 260 7.83 -5.27 -4.69
N VAL A 261 7.24 -4.28 -4.05
CA VAL A 261 7.74 -3.71 -2.79
C VAL A 261 7.73 -4.75 -1.68
N CYS A 262 6.60 -5.43 -1.44
CA CYS A 262 6.52 -6.49 -0.43
C CYS A 262 7.46 -7.65 -0.74
N GLY A 263 7.54 -8.09 -2.00
CA GLY A 263 8.45 -9.15 -2.44
C GLY A 263 9.90 -8.79 -2.23
N THR A 264 10.30 -7.56 -2.55
CA THR A 264 11.66 -7.05 -2.36
C THR A 264 12.02 -6.96 -0.87
N LEU A 265 11.10 -6.47 -0.04
CA LEU A 265 11.28 -6.43 1.40
C LEU A 265 11.42 -7.83 2.00
N ILE A 266 10.56 -8.77 1.62
CA ILE A 266 10.64 -10.17 2.06
C ILE A 266 11.97 -10.80 1.65
N LEU A 267 12.42 -10.60 0.40
CA LEU A 267 13.71 -11.10 -0.07
C LEU A 267 14.86 -10.50 0.73
N GLY A 268 14.84 -9.19 0.97
CA GLY A 268 15.82 -8.49 1.78
C GLY A 268 15.90 -9.04 3.21
N ILE A 269 14.75 -9.30 3.84
CA ILE A 269 14.65 -9.90 5.18
C ILE A 269 15.19 -11.32 5.21
N VAL A 270 14.86 -12.13 4.21
CA VAL A 270 15.37 -13.50 4.10
C VAL A 270 16.90 -13.51 3.99
N LEU A 271 17.45 -12.68 3.12
CA LEU A 271 18.90 -12.55 2.95
C LEU A 271 19.58 -12.09 4.23
N PHE A 272 19.04 -11.05 4.86
CA PHE A 272 19.51 -10.53 6.14
C PHE A 272 19.47 -11.62 7.22
N SER A 273 18.36 -12.33 7.35
CA SER A 273 18.14 -13.39 8.33
C SER A 273 19.10 -14.55 8.14
N VAL A 274 19.34 -14.98 6.88
CA VAL A 274 20.33 -16.02 6.57
C VAL A 274 21.71 -15.62 7.05
N VAL A 275 22.10 -14.35 6.85
CA VAL A 275 23.42 -13.84 7.27
C VAL A 275 23.51 -13.82 8.80
N VAL A 276 22.50 -13.32 9.50
CA VAL A 276 22.48 -13.23 10.98
C VAL A 276 22.52 -14.63 11.61
N ILE A 277 21.63 -15.52 11.20
CA ILE A 277 21.56 -16.88 11.71
C ILE A 277 22.85 -17.63 11.40
N TYR A 278 23.38 -17.50 10.17
CA TYR A 278 24.66 -18.09 9.78
C TYR A 278 25.81 -17.63 10.71
N ASN A 279 25.89 -16.32 11.02
CA ASN A 279 26.94 -15.81 11.90
C ASN A 279 26.85 -16.38 13.29
N ILE A 280 25.67 -16.47 13.88
CA ILE A 280 25.47 -17.02 15.21
C ILE A 280 25.89 -18.51 15.23
N PHE A 281 25.53 -19.28 14.19
CA PHE A 281 25.94 -20.68 14.07
C PHE A 281 27.44 -20.83 13.81
N GLN A 282 28.04 -20.04 12.90
CA GLN A 282 29.46 -20.13 12.58
C GLN A 282 30.35 -19.96 13.80
N VAL A 283 29.98 -19.02 14.61
CA VAL A 283 30.69 -18.72 15.82
C VAL A 283 30.54 -19.83 16.86
N GLY A 284 29.31 -20.32 17.06
CA GLY A 284 29.10 -21.44 17.95
C GLY A 284 29.83 -22.70 17.53
N ILE A 285 30.05 -22.90 16.23
CA ILE A 285 30.83 -24.02 15.71
C ILE A 285 32.31 -23.83 16.03
N ALA A 286 32.88 -22.64 15.91
CA ALA A 286 34.27 -22.37 16.25
C ALA A 286 34.59 -22.78 17.71
N GLN A 287 33.66 -22.54 18.64
CA GLN A 287 33.81 -22.99 20.04
C GLN A 287 33.70 -24.50 20.21
N LYS A 288 32.91 -25.18 19.39
CA LYS A 288 32.65 -26.64 19.51
C LYS A 288 33.47 -27.49 18.56
N VAL A 289 34.38 -26.92 17.75
CA VAL A 289 35.19 -27.70 16.81
C VAL A 289 35.93 -28.83 17.48
N GLN A 290 36.48 -28.62 18.69
CA GLN A 290 37.17 -29.64 19.45
C GLN A 290 36.22 -30.75 19.91
N GLU A 291 34.98 -30.41 20.37
CA GLU A 291 33.98 -31.40 20.75
C GLU A 291 33.54 -32.22 19.52
N TYR A 292 33.32 -31.59 18.39
CA TYR A 292 33.00 -32.26 17.13
C TYR A 292 34.17 -33.14 16.63
N GLY A 293 35.42 -32.70 16.89
CA GLY A 293 36.61 -33.48 16.62
C GLY A 293 36.68 -34.77 17.43
N LYS A 294 36.34 -34.71 18.73
CA LYS A 294 36.23 -35.89 19.60
C LYS A 294 35.16 -36.87 19.10
N ILE A 295 33.98 -36.36 18.70
CA ILE A 295 32.90 -37.20 18.16
C ILE A 295 33.35 -37.86 16.84
N LYS A 296 34.12 -37.16 16.03
CA LYS A 296 34.65 -37.68 14.76
C LYS A 296 35.79 -38.70 14.97
N ALA A 297 36.64 -38.50 16.01
CA ALA A 297 37.64 -39.45 16.41
C ALA A 297 37.03 -40.77 16.91
N LEU A 298 35.84 -40.74 17.49
CA LEU A 298 35.03 -41.89 17.85
C LEU A 298 34.36 -42.60 16.66
N GLY A 299 34.61 -42.15 15.41
CA GLY A 299 34.16 -42.81 14.19
C GLY A 299 32.93 -42.18 13.53
N ALA A 300 32.51 -41.00 13.89
CA ALA A 300 31.37 -40.35 13.25
C ALA A 300 31.68 -39.97 11.78
N THR A 301 30.78 -40.36 10.87
CA THR A 301 30.92 -40.09 9.43
C THR A 301 30.61 -38.64 9.10
N ARG A 302 31.07 -38.16 7.93
CA ARG A 302 30.74 -36.81 7.40
C ARG A 302 29.23 -36.57 7.32
N LYS A 303 28.45 -37.60 6.98
CA LYS A 303 26.99 -37.54 6.89
C LYS A 303 26.34 -37.36 8.28
N GLN A 304 26.83 -38.09 9.26
CA GLN A 304 26.37 -37.98 10.65
C GLN A 304 26.68 -36.62 11.26
N MET A 305 27.87 -36.05 10.97
CA MET A 305 28.21 -34.68 11.40
C MET A 305 27.31 -33.61 10.78
N LYS A 306 26.99 -33.73 9.49
CA LYS A 306 26.00 -32.85 8.87
C LYS A 306 24.61 -32.97 9.49
N GLN A 307 24.18 -34.21 9.74
CA GLN A 307 22.89 -34.49 10.41
C GLN A 307 22.82 -33.94 11.82
N LEU A 308 23.94 -33.96 12.56
CA LEU A 308 24.01 -33.39 13.91
C LEU A 308 23.73 -31.91 13.91
N ILE A 309 24.47 -31.14 13.09
CA ILE A 309 24.29 -29.68 12.98
C ILE A 309 22.89 -29.32 12.46
N PHE A 310 22.40 -30.05 11.46
CA PHE A 310 21.06 -29.87 10.94
C PHE A 310 19.98 -30.06 12.00
N ARG A 311 20.11 -31.09 12.84
CA ARG A 311 19.17 -31.36 13.94
C ARG A 311 19.27 -30.35 15.07
N GLU A 312 20.48 -29.87 15.42
CA GLU A 312 20.63 -28.75 16.35
C GLU A 312 19.86 -27.54 15.86
N GLY A 313 20.01 -27.15 14.57
CA GLY A 313 19.28 -26.03 14.00
C GLY A 313 17.78 -26.23 13.97
N ILE A 314 17.30 -27.42 13.60
CA ILE A 314 15.86 -27.71 13.59
C ILE A 314 15.27 -27.72 15.00
N LEU A 315 15.96 -28.31 15.99
CA LEU A 315 15.50 -28.32 17.38
C LEU A 315 15.29 -26.89 17.92
N LEU A 316 16.09 -25.92 17.48
CA LEU A 316 15.93 -24.52 17.82
C LEU A 316 14.85 -23.83 16.98
N ALA A 317 14.68 -24.20 15.73
CA ALA A 317 13.68 -23.62 14.84
C ALA A 317 12.25 -24.02 15.20
N VAL A 318 12.04 -25.28 15.59
CA VAL A 318 10.70 -25.83 15.92
C VAL A 318 9.94 -25.02 16.97
N PRO A 319 10.51 -24.60 18.11
CA PRO A 319 9.82 -23.73 19.04
C PRO A 319 9.82 -22.25 18.62
N SER A 320 10.83 -21.79 17.87
CA SER A 320 11.02 -20.37 17.53
C SER A 320 10.08 -19.90 16.43
N ILE A 321 9.83 -20.74 15.42
CA ILE A 321 8.95 -20.38 14.31
C ILE A 321 7.51 -20.18 14.78
N PRO A 322 6.87 -21.10 15.54
CA PRO A 322 5.52 -20.87 16.04
C PRO A 322 5.41 -19.64 16.95
N LEU A 323 6.42 -19.38 17.79
CA LEU A 323 6.44 -18.17 18.62
C LEU A 323 6.53 -16.89 17.75
N GLY A 324 7.39 -16.92 16.72
CA GLY A 324 7.49 -15.82 15.76
C GLY A 324 6.19 -15.57 14.98
N LEU A 325 5.50 -16.64 14.56
CA LEU A 325 4.19 -16.56 13.94
C LEU A 325 3.14 -15.95 14.88
N LEU A 326 3.07 -16.44 16.12
CA LEU A 326 2.11 -15.95 17.10
C LEU A 326 2.31 -14.46 17.40
N PHE A 327 3.52 -14.08 17.82
CA PHE A 327 3.80 -12.69 18.14
C PHE A 327 3.73 -11.79 16.91
N GLY A 328 4.19 -12.25 15.75
CA GLY A 328 4.10 -11.52 14.50
C GLY A 328 2.64 -11.22 14.10
N PHE A 329 1.78 -12.23 14.17
CA PHE A 329 0.36 -12.06 13.88
C PHE A 329 -0.36 -11.16 14.88
N LEU A 330 -0.09 -11.30 16.19
CA LEU A 330 -0.69 -10.45 17.21
C LEU A 330 -0.30 -8.98 17.02
N ILE A 331 0.98 -8.70 16.78
CA ILE A 331 1.46 -7.33 16.54
C ILE A 331 0.85 -6.78 15.24
N ALA A 332 0.83 -7.57 14.17
CA ALA A 332 0.22 -7.18 12.91
C ALA A 332 -1.27 -6.86 13.08
N LYS A 333 -2.02 -7.71 13.79
CA LYS A 333 -3.45 -7.52 14.05
C LYS A 333 -3.74 -6.26 14.86
N VAL A 334 -3.03 -6.06 15.97
CA VAL A 334 -3.23 -4.87 16.82
C VAL A 334 -2.85 -3.61 16.07
N GLY A 335 -1.69 -3.61 15.40
CA GLY A 335 -1.23 -2.46 14.61
C GLY A 335 -2.18 -2.13 13.46
N PHE A 336 -2.59 -3.12 12.68
CA PHE A 336 -3.48 -2.92 11.54
C PHE A 336 -4.87 -2.43 11.97
N ASN A 337 -5.48 -3.05 13.00
CA ASN A 337 -6.79 -2.60 13.49
C ASN A 337 -6.74 -1.17 14.02
N TRP A 338 -5.69 -0.83 14.78
CA TRP A 338 -5.50 0.54 15.23
C TRP A 338 -5.36 1.52 14.07
N LEU A 339 -4.67 1.12 13.01
CA LEU A 339 -4.52 1.91 11.79
C LEU A 339 -5.89 2.16 11.11
N VAL A 340 -6.68 1.10 10.92
CA VAL A 340 -8.00 1.19 10.29
C VAL A 340 -8.95 2.08 11.12
N GLU A 341 -8.91 1.97 12.46
CA GLU A 341 -9.70 2.84 13.35
C GLU A 341 -9.33 4.33 13.20
N GLN A 342 -8.04 4.65 13.03
CA GLN A 342 -7.63 6.04 12.77
C GLN A 342 -8.14 6.55 11.41
N GLY A 343 -8.17 5.70 10.38
CA GLY A 343 -8.73 6.02 9.07
C GLY A 343 -10.22 6.33 9.12
N ASN A 344 -10.97 5.57 9.90
CA ASN A 344 -12.40 5.80 10.09
C ASN A 344 -12.73 7.11 10.82
N LEU A 345 -11.76 7.71 11.52
CA LEU A 345 -11.92 9.02 12.17
C LEU A 345 -11.70 10.19 11.20
N VAL A 346 -10.99 9.94 10.09
CA VAL A 346 -10.66 10.95 9.07
C VAL A 346 -11.71 10.95 7.94
N SER A 347 -12.22 9.78 7.59
CA SER A 347 -13.27 9.64 6.58
C SER A 347 -14.63 9.60 7.28
N SER A 348 -15.42 10.62 7.09
CA SER A 348 -16.80 10.75 7.57
C SER A 348 -17.73 9.79 6.83
N GLY A 349 -17.44 8.52 6.80
CA GLY A 349 -18.23 7.55 6.09
C GLY A 349 -18.47 6.29 6.91
N ILE A 350 -19.33 5.43 6.42
CA ILE A 350 -19.73 4.15 6.99
C ILE A 350 -18.50 3.37 7.47
N LYS A 351 -18.50 2.95 8.72
CA LYS A 351 -17.39 2.22 9.37
C LYS A 351 -16.93 1.07 8.51
N ASN A 352 -15.68 1.12 8.09
CA ASN A 352 -15.05 0.07 7.32
C ASN A 352 -15.25 -1.29 7.96
N HIS A 353 -15.77 -2.24 7.22
CA HIS A 353 -15.92 -3.62 7.67
C HIS A 353 -14.57 -4.18 8.08
N GLN A 354 -14.55 -4.93 9.19
CA GLN A 354 -13.33 -5.54 9.70
C GLN A 354 -12.70 -6.44 8.63
N VAL A 355 -11.52 -6.08 8.18
CA VAL A 355 -10.75 -6.87 7.19
C VAL A 355 -10.22 -8.12 7.88
N PRO A 356 -10.55 -9.34 7.42
CA PRO A 356 -10.01 -10.56 7.99
C PRO A 356 -8.51 -10.67 7.65
N LEU A 357 -7.65 -10.45 8.65
CA LEU A 357 -6.19 -10.48 8.48
C LEU A 357 -5.61 -11.89 8.41
N PHE A 358 -6.30 -12.86 9.01
CA PHE A 358 -5.82 -14.25 9.04
C PHE A 358 -5.93 -14.88 7.64
N SER A 359 -4.82 -15.44 7.19
CA SER A 359 -4.75 -16.24 5.96
C SER A 359 -3.88 -17.47 6.24
N LEU A 360 -4.50 -18.66 6.14
CA LEU A 360 -3.78 -19.92 6.32
C LEU A 360 -2.65 -20.06 5.30
N THR A 361 -2.89 -19.68 4.06
CA THR A 361 -1.91 -19.75 2.98
C THR A 361 -0.66 -18.91 3.30
N ILE A 362 -0.85 -17.65 3.77
CA ILE A 362 0.26 -16.78 4.17
C ILE A 362 1.03 -17.38 5.34
N MET A 363 0.33 -17.92 6.35
CA MET A 363 0.99 -18.57 7.48
C MET A 363 1.83 -19.76 7.05
N LEU A 364 1.34 -20.60 6.14
CA LEU A 364 2.08 -21.75 5.61
C LEU A 364 3.30 -21.29 4.79
N ILE A 365 3.17 -20.25 3.98
CA ILE A 365 4.28 -19.65 3.24
C ILE A 365 5.32 -19.09 4.21
N CYS A 366 4.93 -18.38 5.26
CA CYS A 366 5.85 -17.85 6.27
C CYS A 366 6.59 -18.96 7.01
N ILE A 367 5.92 -20.08 7.36
CA ILE A 367 6.56 -21.26 7.94
C ILE A 367 7.60 -21.82 6.98
N PHE A 368 7.23 -22.03 5.72
CA PHE A 368 8.12 -22.59 4.72
C PHE A 368 9.35 -21.68 4.48
N VAL A 369 9.15 -20.39 4.31
CA VAL A 369 10.22 -19.42 4.09
C VAL A 369 11.14 -19.32 5.31
N SER A 370 10.59 -19.27 6.52
CA SER A 370 11.37 -19.26 7.76
C SER A 370 12.20 -20.55 7.92
N PHE A 371 11.62 -21.69 7.65
CA PHE A 371 12.33 -22.96 7.66
C PHE A 371 13.44 -23.01 6.60
N LEU A 372 13.15 -22.59 5.38
CA LEU A 372 14.11 -22.48 4.29
C LEU A 372 15.28 -21.56 4.67
N THR A 373 15.00 -20.42 5.29
CA THR A 373 16.00 -19.47 5.79
C THR A 373 16.97 -20.14 6.75
N VAL A 374 16.46 -20.91 7.73
CA VAL A 374 17.29 -21.67 8.68
C VAL A 374 18.15 -22.72 7.95
N VAL A 375 17.58 -23.47 7.02
CA VAL A 375 18.30 -24.48 6.23
C VAL A 375 19.41 -23.85 5.40
N LEU A 376 19.14 -22.71 4.76
CA LEU A 376 20.15 -21.97 3.99
C LEU A 376 21.29 -21.48 4.88
N ALA A 377 20.98 -20.94 6.06
CA ALA A 377 21.97 -20.49 7.04
C ALA A 377 22.87 -21.61 7.54
N LEU A 378 22.35 -22.84 7.66
CA LEU A 378 23.09 -24.02 8.12
C LEU A 378 24.00 -24.64 7.06
N ARG A 379 23.83 -24.36 5.77
CA ARG A 379 24.59 -25.00 4.69
C ARG A 379 26.12 -24.88 4.86
N LYS A 380 26.63 -23.66 5.09
CA LYS A 380 28.07 -23.42 5.31
C LYS A 380 28.56 -24.02 6.63
N PRO A 381 27.91 -23.81 7.79
CA PRO A 381 28.24 -24.51 9.03
C PRO A 381 28.35 -26.00 8.88
N MET A 382 27.37 -26.69 8.31
CA MET A 382 27.41 -28.13 8.05
C MET A 382 28.59 -28.55 7.20
N LYS A 383 28.96 -27.76 6.18
CA LYS A 383 30.11 -28.05 5.31
C LYS A 383 31.44 -27.93 6.06
N ILE A 384 31.59 -26.93 6.92
CA ILE A 384 32.80 -26.71 7.73
C ILE A 384 33.00 -27.90 8.70
N VAL A 385 32.04 -28.22 9.56
CA VAL A 385 32.16 -29.27 10.55
C VAL A 385 32.38 -30.65 9.91
N SER A 386 31.70 -30.91 8.79
CA SER A 386 31.87 -32.22 8.10
C SER A 386 33.26 -32.46 7.51
N ARG A 387 34.03 -31.37 7.19
CA ARG A 387 35.36 -31.47 6.54
C ARG A 387 36.54 -31.47 7.50
N ILE A 388 36.38 -30.94 8.72
CA ILE A 388 37.47 -30.86 9.69
C ILE A 388 37.91 -32.27 10.06
N SER A 389 39.25 -32.52 10.07
CA SER A 389 39.82 -33.80 10.54
C SER A 389 39.88 -33.84 12.06
N PRO A 390 39.89 -35.02 12.70
CA PRO A 390 40.06 -35.15 14.15
C PRO A 390 41.29 -34.44 14.69
N ILE A 391 42.42 -34.56 13.97
CA ILE A 391 43.70 -33.95 14.34
C ILE A 391 43.67 -32.42 14.16
N GLU A 392 43.04 -31.94 13.10
CA GLU A 392 42.81 -30.51 12.93
C GLU A 392 41.87 -29.94 14.02
N ALA A 393 40.88 -30.71 14.42
CA ALA A 393 39.92 -30.27 15.43
C ALA A 393 40.56 -30.16 16.82
N THR A 394 41.45 -31.08 17.20
CA THR A 394 42.19 -31.04 18.48
C THR A 394 43.23 -29.91 18.54
N ARG A 395 43.76 -29.50 17.38
CA ARG A 395 44.70 -28.40 17.23
C ARG A 395 44.06 -27.11 16.76
N TYR A 396 42.74 -27.08 16.66
CA TYR A 396 42.02 -25.92 16.18
C TYR A 396 42.11 -24.78 17.17
N LEU A 397 43.06 -23.89 16.92
CA LEU A 397 43.09 -22.55 17.45
C LEU A 397 42.45 -21.62 16.39
N ASP A 398 41.47 -20.86 16.77
CA ASP A 398 40.76 -19.98 15.86
C ASP A 398 41.73 -19.02 15.17
N GLY A 399 41.99 -19.29 13.87
CA GLY A 399 42.96 -18.50 13.09
C GLY A 399 44.21 -19.24 12.62
N SER A 400 44.47 -20.51 13.01
CA SER A 400 45.65 -21.25 12.58
C SER A 400 45.50 -22.01 11.26
N LYS A 401 44.99 -21.38 10.20
CA LYS A 401 45.36 -21.79 8.85
C LYS A 401 46.62 -21.04 8.49
N THR A 402 47.76 -21.80 8.60
CA THR A 402 49.04 -21.47 7.93
C THR A 402 49.15 -20.03 7.44
N GLN A 403 49.29 -19.08 8.33
CA GLN A 403 49.92 -17.83 7.93
C GLN A 403 51.40 -18.20 7.63
N LYS A 404 51.79 -17.92 6.37
CA LYS A 404 53.20 -17.85 6.03
C LYS A 404 53.84 -17.02 7.13
N GLN A 405 54.77 -17.64 7.85
CA GLN A 405 55.54 -16.99 8.93
C GLN A 405 56.45 -15.91 8.30
N GLY A 406 55.80 -14.75 7.99
CA GLY A 406 56.58 -13.54 7.82
C GLY A 406 57.04 -13.09 9.19
N ARG A 407 58.33 -12.97 9.42
CA ARG A 407 58.93 -12.39 10.59
C ARG A 407 58.26 -11.06 10.89
N ARG A 408 57.32 -11.00 11.87
CA ARG A 408 56.81 -9.73 12.39
C ARG A 408 57.93 -9.02 13.12
N LYS A 409 58.28 -7.81 12.69
CA LYS A 409 59.22 -6.98 13.48
C LYS A 409 58.62 -6.74 14.85
N GLY A 410 59.37 -7.09 15.90
CA GLY A 410 59.02 -6.83 17.27
C GLY A 410 58.81 -5.29 17.47
N ARG A 411 57.75 -4.90 18.15
CA ARG A 411 57.52 -3.54 18.52
C ARG A 411 58.26 -3.24 19.84
N LYS A 412 58.95 -2.12 19.90
CA LYS A 412 59.70 -1.68 21.11
C LYS A 412 58.73 -1.33 22.25
N ASP A 413 57.57 -0.70 21.95
CA ASP A 413 56.56 -0.32 22.92
C ASP A 413 55.23 -0.98 22.63
N VAL A 414 54.63 -1.67 23.61
CA VAL A 414 53.31 -2.29 23.53
C VAL A 414 52.30 -1.44 24.26
N THR A 415 51.61 -0.60 23.53
CA THR A 415 50.49 0.20 24.08
C THR A 415 49.19 -0.58 24.02
N VAL A 416 48.22 -0.28 24.87
CA VAL A 416 46.88 -0.88 24.85
C VAL A 416 46.20 -0.74 23.48
N PHE A 417 46.38 0.44 22.81
CA PHE A 417 45.89 0.67 21.46
C PHE A 417 46.54 -0.25 20.43
N SER A 418 47.87 -0.42 20.48
CA SER A 418 48.57 -1.31 19.54
C SER A 418 48.17 -2.77 19.69
N MET A 419 47.81 -3.15 20.93
CA MET A 419 47.30 -4.47 21.26
C MET A 419 45.89 -4.71 20.72
N ALA A 420 45.01 -3.73 20.94
CA ALA A 420 43.65 -3.76 20.39
C ALA A 420 43.67 -3.84 18.84
N MET A 421 44.48 -3.00 18.19
CA MET A 421 44.67 -3.00 16.77
C MET A 421 45.24 -4.34 16.23
N ALA A 422 46.22 -4.93 16.93
CA ALA A 422 46.78 -6.23 16.57
C ALA A 422 45.72 -7.34 16.67
N ASN A 423 44.83 -7.26 17.64
CA ASN A 423 43.71 -8.17 17.82
C ASN A 423 42.69 -8.09 16.68
N VAL A 424 42.40 -6.89 16.20
CA VAL A 424 41.45 -6.67 15.09
C VAL A 424 42.06 -7.04 13.75
N THR A 425 43.34 -6.66 13.51
CA THR A 425 44.03 -6.93 12.25
C THR A 425 44.59 -8.35 12.15
N GLY A 426 44.66 -9.09 13.25
CA GLY A 426 45.15 -10.47 13.30
C GLY A 426 44.38 -11.45 12.40
N ASN A 427 43.09 -11.23 12.25
CA ASN A 427 42.18 -12.02 11.38
C ASN A 427 41.29 -11.11 10.52
N PRO A 428 41.84 -10.44 9.47
CA PRO A 428 41.10 -9.41 8.75
C PRO A 428 39.82 -9.92 8.08
N LYS A 429 39.80 -11.15 7.58
CA LYS A 429 38.59 -11.76 6.99
C LYS A 429 37.44 -11.88 8.00
N ARG A 430 37.75 -12.25 9.23
CA ARG A 430 36.73 -12.35 10.31
C ARG A 430 36.25 -10.97 10.72
N THR A 431 37.18 -10.02 10.90
CA THR A 431 36.87 -8.63 11.26
C THR A 431 35.95 -7.98 10.24
N ILE A 432 36.31 -8.08 8.94
CA ILE A 432 35.46 -7.53 7.85
C ILE A 432 34.09 -8.21 7.82
N ALA A 433 34.04 -9.54 7.92
CA ALA A 433 32.75 -10.25 7.94
C ALA A 433 31.88 -9.81 9.13
N THR A 434 32.48 -9.60 10.31
CA THR A 434 31.77 -9.09 11.49
C THR A 434 31.24 -7.68 11.26
N ILE A 435 32.08 -6.75 10.78
CA ILE A 435 31.69 -5.38 10.48
C ILE A 435 30.57 -5.34 9.43
N LEU A 436 30.66 -6.11 8.35
CA LEU A 436 29.64 -6.20 7.31
C LEU A 436 28.31 -6.73 7.85
N THR A 437 28.34 -7.76 8.70
CA THR A 437 27.12 -8.36 9.23
C THR A 437 26.45 -7.52 10.32
N MET A 438 27.23 -6.78 11.09
CA MET A 438 26.70 -5.79 12.01
C MET A 438 26.19 -4.56 11.25
N GLY A 439 26.93 -4.14 10.21
CA GLY A 439 26.57 -3.00 9.37
C GLY A 439 25.27 -3.21 8.58
N LEU A 440 24.95 -4.44 8.22
CA LEU A 440 23.76 -4.72 7.39
C LEU A 440 22.45 -4.27 8.06
N SER A 441 22.31 -4.44 9.37
CA SER A 441 21.15 -3.91 10.13
C SER A 441 21.08 -2.39 10.08
N CYS A 442 22.24 -1.74 10.20
CA CYS A 442 22.34 -0.29 10.15
C CYS A 442 22.14 0.26 8.72
N VAL A 443 22.54 -0.49 7.69
CA VAL A 443 22.24 -0.18 6.28
C VAL A 443 20.72 -0.15 6.05
N LEU A 444 20.00 -1.19 6.49
CA LEU A 444 18.55 -1.24 6.38
C LEU A 444 17.88 -0.09 7.15
N PHE A 445 18.38 0.23 8.34
CA PHE A 445 17.90 1.38 9.10
C PHE A 445 18.06 2.69 8.32
N VAL A 446 19.22 2.92 7.70
CA VAL A 446 19.50 4.15 6.92
C VAL A 446 18.60 4.21 5.67
N ILE A 447 18.41 3.09 4.94
CA ILE A 447 17.53 3.03 3.77
C ILE A 447 16.10 3.44 4.15
N ILE A 448 15.55 2.85 5.22
CA ILE A 448 14.19 3.15 5.65
C ILE A 448 14.07 4.58 6.20
N SER A 449 15.10 5.05 6.92
CA SER A 449 15.13 6.43 7.38
C SER A 449 15.14 7.44 6.23
N ASN A 450 15.82 7.11 5.11
CA ASN A 450 15.77 7.91 3.89
C ASN A 450 14.36 7.94 3.31
N TYR A 451 13.72 6.79 3.21
CA TYR A 451 12.35 6.70 2.68
C TYR A 451 11.36 7.52 3.52
N VAL A 452 11.33 7.27 4.84
CA VAL A 452 10.42 7.96 5.76
C VAL A 452 10.67 9.46 5.85
N GLY A 453 11.96 9.87 5.79
CA GLY A 453 12.36 11.28 5.90
C GLY A 453 12.09 12.13 4.67
N ASN A 454 11.78 11.51 3.53
CA ASN A 454 11.51 12.19 2.27
C ASN A 454 10.03 12.10 1.82
N ILE A 455 9.13 11.61 2.67
CA ILE A 455 7.68 11.67 2.43
C ILE A 455 7.24 13.13 2.58
N ASP A 456 6.69 13.69 1.51
CA ASP A 456 6.22 15.07 1.43
C ASP A 456 4.71 15.12 1.26
N THR A 457 4.00 15.29 2.37
CA THR A 457 2.54 15.34 2.39
C THR A 457 1.96 16.63 1.81
N GLU A 458 2.71 17.73 1.88
CA GLU A 458 2.28 18.99 1.28
C GLU A 458 2.33 18.89 -0.25
N HIS A 459 3.40 18.30 -0.78
CA HIS A 459 3.52 18.07 -2.22
C HIS A 459 2.47 17.06 -2.73
N GLU A 460 2.20 16.00 -1.97
CA GLU A 460 1.13 15.03 -2.28
C GLU A 460 -0.24 15.71 -2.39
N ALA A 461 -0.60 16.54 -1.40
CA ALA A 461 -1.84 17.30 -1.43
C ALA A 461 -1.89 18.33 -2.58
N ARG A 462 -0.73 18.86 -2.99
CA ARG A 462 -0.62 19.76 -4.14
C ARG A 462 -0.72 19.04 -5.50
N ILE A 463 -0.46 17.75 -5.57
CA ILE A 463 -0.77 16.94 -6.76
C ILE A 463 -2.29 16.84 -6.96
N ALA A 464 -3.06 16.71 -5.86
CA ALA A 464 -4.52 16.64 -5.91
C ALA A 464 -5.15 18.02 -6.17
N ILE A 465 -4.73 19.06 -5.44
CA ILE A 465 -5.17 20.44 -5.61
C ILE A 465 -3.96 21.31 -5.91
N ASN A 466 -3.69 21.51 -7.18
CA ASN A 466 -2.49 22.16 -7.69
C ASN A 466 -2.49 23.68 -7.46
N HIS A 467 -3.66 24.31 -7.38
CA HIS A 467 -3.82 25.76 -7.17
C HIS A 467 -4.70 26.10 -5.96
N GLY A 468 -4.44 27.26 -5.32
CA GLY A 468 -5.30 27.82 -4.29
C GLY A 468 -5.47 26.97 -3.03
N GLN A 469 -6.52 27.27 -2.29
CA GLN A 469 -6.95 26.51 -1.09
C GLN A 469 -8.21 25.69 -1.35
N PHE A 470 -9.00 26.07 -2.37
CA PHE A 470 -10.25 25.43 -2.73
C PHE A 470 -10.30 25.19 -4.23
N GLU A 471 -10.87 24.08 -4.63
CA GLU A 471 -11.15 23.72 -6.01
C GLU A 471 -12.64 23.46 -6.16
N LEU A 472 -13.28 24.18 -7.03
CA LEU A 472 -14.64 23.93 -7.48
C LEU A 472 -14.55 23.25 -8.83
N GLN A 473 -15.11 22.05 -8.92
CA GLN A 473 -15.11 21.22 -10.12
C GLN A 473 -16.54 20.97 -10.57
N LEU A 474 -16.79 20.98 -11.88
CA LEU A 474 -18.06 20.49 -12.41
C LEU A 474 -18.24 19.00 -12.10
N ASP A 475 -19.41 18.68 -11.56
CA ASP A 475 -19.84 17.30 -11.32
C ASP A 475 -20.83 16.89 -12.42
N TYR A 476 -20.42 15.95 -13.27
CA TYR A 476 -21.17 15.47 -14.40
C TYR A 476 -21.01 13.96 -14.59
N SER A 477 -21.96 13.34 -15.30
CA SER A 477 -21.90 11.92 -15.63
C SER A 477 -20.68 11.62 -16.52
N GLN A 478 -19.81 10.69 -16.06
CA GLN A 478 -18.64 10.27 -16.82
C GLN A 478 -19.02 9.54 -18.12
N ASN A 479 -20.15 8.83 -18.10
CA ASN A 479 -20.74 8.19 -19.27
C ASN A 479 -21.96 9.01 -19.69
N TYR A 480 -22.08 9.27 -21.00
CA TYR A 480 -23.25 9.95 -21.55
C TYR A 480 -24.52 9.13 -21.27
N ASP A 481 -25.49 9.74 -20.59
CA ASP A 481 -26.74 9.09 -20.20
C ASP A 481 -27.91 9.75 -20.94
N GLU A 482 -28.61 9.00 -21.80
CA GLU A 482 -29.79 9.48 -22.50
C GLU A 482 -31.01 9.60 -21.60
N ALA A 483 -31.06 8.78 -20.52
CA ALA A 483 -32.19 8.79 -19.60
C ALA A 483 -32.13 9.96 -18.61
N TYR A 484 -30.95 10.41 -18.26
CA TYR A 484 -30.68 11.54 -17.34
C TYR A 484 -29.76 12.54 -18.02
N SER A 485 -30.24 13.06 -19.15
CA SER A 485 -29.45 13.95 -19.99
C SER A 485 -29.04 15.25 -19.29
N GLU A 486 -29.76 15.65 -18.25
CA GLU A 486 -29.43 16.82 -17.41
C GLU A 486 -28.09 16.68 -16.69
N ASN A 487 -27.61 15.47 -16.48
CA ASN A 487 -26.33 15.20 -15.83
C ASN A 487 -25.16 15.11 -16.81
N ASN A 488 -25.43 15.19 -18.10
CA ASN A 488 -24.42 15.18 -19.12
C ASN A 488 -23.72 16.53 -19.24
N LEU A 489 -22.40 16.49 -19.46
CA LEU A 489 -21.57 17.70 -19.56
C LEU A 489 -22.13 18.74 -20.57
N ASP A 490 -22.55 18.28 -21.73
CA ASP A 490 -23.08 19.18 -22.79
C ASP A 490 -24.38 19.89 -22.39
N THR A 491 -25.21 19.25 -21.56
CA THR A 491 -26.44 19.83 -21.03
C THR A 491 -26.11 20.83 -19.91
N ILE A 492 -25.22 20.44 -18.98
CA ILE A 492 -24.77 21.31 -17.89
C ILE A 492 -24.13 22.61 -18.45
N LEU A 493 -23.29 22.47 -19.49
CA LEU A 493 -22.61 23.63 -20.10
C LEU A 493 -23.55 24.59 -20.83
N GLN A 494 -24.80 24.23 -21.12
CA GLN A 494 -25.81 25.17 -21.64
C GLN A 494 -26.23 26.21 -20.59
N ASN A 495 -26.18 25.84 -19.30
CA ASN A 495 -26.41 26.71 -18.15
C ASN A 495 -25.27 26.50 -17.14
N ASP A 496 -24.04 26.75 -17.57
CA ASP A 496 -22.85 26.53 -16.81
C ASP A 496 -22.95 27.11 -15.39
N PRO A 497 -22.94 26.25 -14.33
CA PRO A 497 -23.02 26.73 -12.96
C PRO A 497 -21.72 27.43 -12.51
N LEU A 498 -20.58 27.13 -13.15
CA LEU A 498 -19.29 27.81 -12.94
C LEU A 498 -19.14 29.03 -13.86
N ASN A 499 -20.09 29.97 -13.79
CA ASN A 499 -20.14 31.12 -14.69
C ASN A 499 -19.49 32.38 -14.11
N ASP A 500 -19.38 33.42 -14.93
CA ASP A 500 -18.78 34.69 -14.54
C ASP A 500 -19.49 35.38 -13.36
N SER A 501 -20.80 35.12 -13.13
CA SER A 501 -21.52 35.64 -11.97
C SER A 501 -21.00 35.01 -10.68
N LEU A 502 -20.91 33.70 -10.66
CA LEU A 502 -20.35 32.94 -9.52
C LEU A 502 -18.90 33.38 -9.23
N ILE A 503 -18.07 33.55 -10.27
CA ILE A 503 -16.70 34.02 -10.12
C ILE A 503 -16.65 35.38 -9.44
N LYS A 504 -17.55 36.31 -9.83
CA LYS A 504 -17.63 37.63 -9.20
C LYS A 504 -18.07 37.56 -7.75
N GLU A 505 -19.04 36.69 -7.45
CA GLU A 505 -19.50 36.46 -6.08
C GLU A 505 -18.39 35.88 -5.20
N ILE A 506 -17.68 34.86 -5.70
CA ILE A 506 -16.51 34.26 -5.00
C ILE A 506 -15.43 35.34 -4.77
N LYS A 507 -15.10 36.14 -5.78
CA LYS A 507 -14.14 37.25 -5.64
C LYS A 507 -14.57 38.32 -4.64
N SER A 508 -15.85 38.42 -4.33
CA SER A 508 -16.38 39.36 -3.33
C SER A 508 -16.31 38.82 -1.90
N ILE A 509 -16.04 37.54 -1.71
CA ILE A 509 -15.90 36.92 -0.38
C ILE A 509 -14.67 37.50 0.34
N PRO A 510 -14.85 38.03 1.57
CA PRO A 510 -13.73 38.58 2.32
C PRO A 510 -12.65 37.50 2.61
N GLY A 511 -11.39 37.79 2.22
CA GLY A 511 -10.27 36.89 2.38
C GLY A 511 -9.84 36.16 1.10
N VAL A 512 -10.69 36.11 0.07
CA VAL A 512 -10.31 35.61 -1.26
C VAL A 512 -9.30 36.58 -1.91
N THR A 513 -8.18 36.02 -2.36
CA THR A 513 -7.07 36.78 -2.97
C THR A 513 -7.05 36.64 -4.48
N ASP A 514 -7.33 35.44 -4.99
CA ASP A 514 -7.38 35.17 -6.44
C ASP A 514 -8.35 34.04 -6.77
N VAL A 515 -8.82 34.00 -8.02
CA VAL A 515 -9.62 32.92 -8.59
C VAL A 515 -9.11 32.63 -9.99
N LEU A 516 -8.51 31.44 -10.14
CA LEU A 516 -8.05 30.88 -11.41
C LEU A 516 -9.12 30.01 -12.02
N THR A 517 -9.12 29.86 -13.33
CA THR A 517 -10.16 29.12 -14.06
C THR A 517 -9.53 28.23 -15.11
N ARG A 518 -10.11 27.02 -15.30
CA ARG A 518 -9.81 26.15 -16.45
C ARG A 518 -11.10 25.94 -17.25
N GLU A 519 -11.02 26.17 -18.53
CA GLU A 519 -12.16 25.97 -19.41
C GLU A 519 -12.30 24.50 -19.82
N ILE A 520 -13.54 24.10 -20.09
CA ILE A 520 -13.90 22.77 -20.56
C ILE A 520 -14.92 22.87 -21.68
N VAL A 521 -14.89 21.92 -22.58
CA VAL A 521 -15.90 21.75 -23.63
C VAL A 521 -16.29 20.30 -23.79
N SER A 522 -17.55 20.04 -24.12
CA SER A 522 -18.00 18.72 -24.52
C SER A 522 -17.72 18.48 -25.99
N ALA A 523 -17.02 17.40 -26.33
CA ALA A 523 -16.70 17.00 -27.69
C ALA A 523 -17.30 15.65 -28.03
N ASP A 524 -17.51 15.38 -29.31
CA ASP A 524 -18.01 14.14 -29.85
C ASP A 524 -16.96 13.47 -30.74
N LEU A 525 -16.59 12.24 -30.42
CA LEU A 525 -15.70 11.38 -31.19
C LEU A 525 -16.47 10.10 -31.57
N ASN A 526 -16.81 9.96 -32.83
CA ASN A 526 -17.54 8.80 -33.36
C ASN A 526 -18.88 8.50 -32.64
N GLY A 527 -19.59 9.54 -32.18
CA GLY A 527 -20.88 9.39 -31.49
C GLY A 527 -20.74 9.23 -29.96
N THR A 528 -19.51 9.23 -29.43
CA THR A 528 -19.28 9.23 -27.99
C THR A 528 -18.85 10.63 -27.54
N LYS A 529 -19.58 11.19 -26.58
CA LYS A 529 -19.27 12.50 -26.00
C LYS A 529 -18.28 12.38 -24.84
N PHE A 530 -17.35 13.33 -24.76
CA PHE A 530 -16.30 13.33 -23.75
C PHE A 530 -15.85 14.77 -23.40
N PRO A 531 -15.25 14.98 -22.23
CA PRO A 531 -14.71 16.27 -21.81
C PRO A 531 -13.38 16.57 -22.50
N VAL A 532 -13.21 17.82 -22.90
CA VAL A 532 -11.94 18.37 -23.41
C VAL A 532 -11.56 19.57 -22.59
N ALA A 533 -10.42 19.53 -21.94
CA ALA A 533 -9.87 20.65 -21.19
C ALA A 533 -9.12 21.60 -22.12
N ILE A 534 -9.28 22.90 -21.87
CA ILE A 534 -8.55 23.94 -22.56
C ILE A 534 -7.53 24.51 -21.58
N VAL A 535 -6.25 24.40 -21.93
CA VAL A 535 -5.16 24.72 -21.00
C VAL A 535 -4.20 25.75 -21.60
N ASN A 536 -3.75 26.67 -20.77
CA ASN A 536 -2.64 27.54 -21.11
C ASN A 536 -1.29 26.85 -20.84
N GLN A 537 -0.18 27.50 -21.19
CA GLN A 537 1.14 26.90 -21.02
C GLN A 537 1.49 26.61 -19.55
N GLU A 538 1.09 27.48 -18.61
CA GLU A 538 1.36 27.30 -17.19
C GLU A 538 0.61 26.10 -16.64
N ASP A 539 -0.65 25.97 -16.93
CA ASP A 539 -1.51 24.88 -16.55
C ASP A 539 -1.05 23.54 -17.17
N PHE A 540 -0.62 23.60 -18.45
CA PHE A 540 -0.04 22.46 -19.15
C PHE A 540 1.23 21.92 -18.45
N GLU A 541 2.17 22.82 -18.10
CA GLU A 541 3.40 22.43 -17.42
C GLU A 541 3.14 21.85 -16.01
N MET A 542 2.07 22.28 -15.34
CA MET A 542 1.66 21.72 -14.06
C MET A 542 1.02 20.34 -14.17
N MET A 543 0.33 20.06 -15.27
CA MET A 543 -0.25 18.75 -15.54
C MET A 543 0.81 17.70 -15.93
N ARG A 544 2.03 18.10 -16.30
CA ARG A 544 3.09 17.20 -16.77
C ARG A 544 3.62 16.31 -15.64
N GLY A 545 3.85 15.06 -15.96
CA GLY A 545 4.39 14.06 -15.04
C GLY A 545 5.53 13.22 -15.63
N ASP A 546 6.27 12.58 -14.75
CA ASP A 546 7.30 11.61 -15.11
C ASP A 546 6.61 10.33 -15.66
N GLY A 547 6.54 10.17 -16.95
CA GLY A 547 5.86 9.04 -17.61
C GLY A 547 4.93 9.47 -18.73
N ASP A 548 4.80 10.77 -18.99
CA ASP A 548 4.10 11.31 -20.13
C ASP A 548 4.67 10.72 -21.44
N ILE A 549 3.79 10.43 -22.39
CA ILE A 549 4.12 9.75 -23.64
C ILE A 549 4.11 10.73 -24.80
N GLY A 550 5.06 10.59 -25.72
CA GLY A 550 5.13 11.39 -26.94
C GLY A 550 5.81 12.75 -26.78
N SER A 551 5.49 13.68 -27.67
CA SER A 551 6.05 15.04 -27.62
C SER A 551 5.20 15.91 -26.71
N MET A 552 5.69 16.19 -25.52
CA MET A 552 5.02 17.11 -24.57
C MET A 552 5.55 18.55 -24.72
N ASP A 553 5.70 19.02 -25.95
CA ASP A 553 6.11 20.39 -26.27
C ASP A 553 4.89 21.24 -26.62
N TYR A 554 4.45 22.05 -25.65
CA TYR A 554 3.30 22.93 -25.78
C TYR A 554 3.41 23.91 -26.97
N ALA A 555 4.57 24.55 -27.11
CA ALA A 555 4.75 25.55 -28.18
C ALA A 555 4.71 24.91 -29.57
N GLN A 556 5.23 23.70 -29.70
CA GLN A 556 5.13 22.94 -30.95
C GLN A 556 3.71 22.49 -31.22
N ALA A 557 2.97 22.06 -30.21
CA ALA A 557 1.57 21.67 -30.35
C ALA A 557 0.69 22.87 -30.76
N VAL A 558 0.90 24.05 -30.18
CA VAL A 558 0.24 25.31 -30.60
C VAL A 558 0.53 25.60 -32.06
N LYS A 559 1.78 25.51 -32.48
CA LYS A 559 2.19 25.82 -33.88
C LYS A 559 1.57 24.84 -34.89
N ASN A 560 1.43 23.57 -34.52
CA ASN A 560 0.93 22.54 -35.41
C ASN A 560 -0.59 22.38 -35.35
N GLY A 561 -1.24 22.89 -34.33
CA GLY A 561 -2.64 22.61 -34.00
C GLY A 561 -2.81 21.18 -33.49
N ASP A 562 -1.89 20.71 -32.67
CA ASP A 562 -1.95 19.36 -32.11
C ASP A 562 -2.67 19.37 -30.73
N VAL A 563 -3.16 18.20 -30.29
CA VAL A 563 -3.84 17.97 -29.03
C VAL A 563 -3.11 16.92 -28.21
N PHE A 564 -3.47 16.80 -26.93
CA PHE A 564 -2.93 15.78 -26.04
C PHE A 564 -4.04 14.89 -25.51
N PHE A 565 -3.73 13.61 -25.24
CA PHE A 565 -4.61 12.76 -24.49
C PHE A 565 -4.46 13.02 -22.98
N GLY A 566 -5.57 13.01 -22.27
CA GLY A 566 -5.58 13.21 -20.83
C GLY A 566 -4.95 12.04 -20.08
N TRP A 567 -5.11 10.81 -20.57
CA TRP A 567 -4.56 9.62 -19.94
C TRP A 567 -4.06 8.61 -20.97
N SER A 568 -2.81 8.19 -20.83
CA SER A 568 -2.16 7.24 -21.73
C SER A 568 -2.89 5.90 -21.85
N MET A 569 -3.53 5.46 -20.77
CA MET A 569 -4.33 4.22 -20.77
C MET A 569 -5.58 4.34 -21.66
N TRP A 570 -6.27 5.48 -21.65
CA TRP A 570 -7.40 5.72 -22.55
C TRP A 570 -6.93 5.82 -24.00
N MET A 571 -5.81 6.48 -24.24
CA MET A 571 -5.21 6.58 -25.58
C MET A 571 -4.96 5.19 -26.18
N GLU A 572 -4.39 4.26 -25.40
CA GLU A 572 -4.09 2.89 -25.83
C GLU A 572 -5.37 2.05 -25.96
N ALA A 573 -6.32 2.17 -25.02
CA ALA A 573 -7.57 1.43 -25.03
C ALA A 573 -8.43 1.76 -26.28
N ASP A 574 -8.40 3.01 -26.74
CA ASP A 574 -9.11 3.46 -27.93
C ASP A 574 -8.29 3.27 -29.22
N GLY A 575 -7.13 2.63 -29.12
CA GLY A 575 -6.27 2.29 -30.27
C GLY A 575 -5.50 3.48 -30.86
N TYR A 576 -5.33 4.56 -30.11
CA TYR A 576 -4.54 5.70 -30.53
C TYR A 576 -3.08 5.57 -30.08
N SER A 577 -2.22 6.37 -30.73
CA SER A 577 -0.80 6.50 -30.39
C SER A 577 -0.33 7.93 -30.63
N ALA A 578 0.76 8.32 -30.01
CA ALA A 578 1.38 9.62 -30.27
C ALA A 578 1.75 9.75 -31.75
N GLY A 579 1.39 10.87 -32.37
CA GLY A 579 1.52 11.16 -33.80
C GLY A 579 0.32 10.75 -34.65
N ALA A 580 -0.65 10.00 -34.10
CA ALA A 580 -1.85 9.61 -34.83
C ALA A 580 -2.77 10.82 -35.12
N PRO A 581 -3.46 10.83 -36.28
CA PRO A 581 -4.47 11.85 -36.56
C PRO A 581 -5.68 11.62 -35.68
N ILE A 582 -6.32 12.70 -35.24
CA ILE A 582 -7.59 12.68 -34.51
C ILE A 582 -8.55 13.69 -35.10
N THR A 583 -9.83 13.32 -35.17
CA THR A 583 -10.91 14.20 -35.65
C THR A 583 -12.08 14.04 -34.70
N PHE A 584 -12.58 15.13 -34.17
CA PHE A 584 -13.75 15.18 -33.27
C PHE A 584 -14.55 16.43 -33.48
N ASN A 585 -15.79 16.45 -33.01
CA ASN A 585 -16.72 17.56 -33.17
C ASN A 585 -16.99 18.21 -31.83
N PHE A 586 -17.15 19.53 -31.79
CA PHE A 586 -17.68 20.27 -30.64
C PHE A 586 -18.48 21.49 -31.08
N ASP A 587 -19.33 22.01 -30.20
CA ASP A 587 -20.06 23.24 -30.44
C ASP A 587 -19.15 24.46 -30.16
N ASN A 588 -18.98 25.34 -31.13
CA ASN A 588 -18.17 26.54 -30.99
C ASN A 588 -19.02 27.83 -30.83
N GLY A 589 -20.29 27.69 -30.43
CA GLY A 589 -21.25 28.82 -30.31
C GLY A 589 -21.81 29.33 -31.62
N SER A 590 -21.35 28.86 -32.77
CA SER A 590 -21.87 29.13 -34.13
C SER A 590 -22.43 27.86 -34.77
N GLY A 591 -22.35 26.74 -34.10
CA GLY A 591 -22.74 25.41 -34.54
C GLY A 591 -21.62 24.37 -34.34
N THR A 592 -21.85 23.18 -34.88
CA THR A 592 -20.88 22.09 -34.78
C THR A 592 -19.64 22.41 -35.60
N TYR A 593 -18.49 22.42 -34.93
CA TYR A 593 -17.16 22.55 -35.54
C TYR A 593 -16.45 21.19 -35.54
N THR A 594 -15.87 20.82 -36.68
CA THR A 594 -15.06 19.60 -36.79
C THR A 594 -13.59 19.97 -36.65
N TYR A 595 -13.00 19.54 -35.55
CA TYR A 595 -11.58 19.69 -35.30
C TYR A 595 -10.79 18.56 -35.97
N GLN A 596 -9.63 18.90 -36.57
CA GLN A 596 -8.71 17.96 -37.17
C GLN A 596 -7.28 18.32 -36.73
N GLY A 597 -6.63 17.41 -36.07
CA GLY A 597 -5.27 17.57 -35.54
C GLY A 597 -4.56 16.25 -35.41
N LYS A 598 -3.44 16.26 -34.67
CA LYS A 598 -2.70 15.07 -34.28
C LYS A 598 -2.57 15.02 -32.77
N ILE A 599 -2.43 13.82 -32.28
CA ILE A 599 -2.10 13.58 -30.88
C ILE A 599 -0.61 13.78 -30.69
N ALA A 600 -0.18 14.89 -30.08
CA ALA A 600 1.23 15.17 -29.81
C ALA A 600 1.81 14.22 -28.76
N GLY A 601 1.02 13.95 -27.72
CA GLY A 601 1.38 13.08 -26.62
C GLY A 601 0.22 12.81 -25.70
N SER A 602 0.51 12.18 -24.56
CA SER A 602 -0.48 11.90 -23.52
C SER A 602 0.11 12.13 -22.14
N PHE A 603 -0.69 12.70 -21.26
CA PHE A 603 -0.41 12.76 -19.83
C PHE A 603 -0.49 11.35 -19.19
N VAL A 604 0.13 11.20 -18.03
CA VAL A 604 0.01 9.96 -17.23
C VAL A 604 -1.40 9.80 -16.69
N SER A 605 -2.01 10.89 -16.19
CA SER A 605 -3.36 10.93 -15.68
C SER A 605 -3.83 12.38 -15.58
N ALA A 606 -4.86 12.72 -16.32
CA ALA A 606 -5.57 13.99 -16.19
C ALA A 606 -7.08 13.70 -16.14
N ASP A 607 -7.83 14.59 -15.48
CA ASP A 607 -9.29 14.45 -15.25
C ASP A 607 -10.13 14.75 -16.50
N THR A 608 -9.54 14.64 -17.69
CA THR A 608 -10.16 14.96 -18.96
C THR A 608 -9.70 13.99 -20.04
N TYR A 609 -10.56 13.74 -21.02
CA TYR A 609 -10.23 12.80 -22.10
C TYR A 609 -9.20 13.37 -23.07
N LEU A 610 -9.37 14.64 -23.49
CA LEU A 610 -8.42 15.36 -24.32
C LEU A 610 -8.06 16.71 -23.71
N VAL A 611 -6.90 17.21 -24.07
CA VAL A 611 -6.38 18.52 -23.71
C VAL A 611 -6.01 19.29 -24.97
N ILE A 612 -6.56 20.50 -25.12
CA ILE A 612 -6.27 21.39 -26.23
C ILE A 612 -5.53 22.62 -25.69
N PRO A 613 -4.41 23.03 -26.29
CA PRO A 613 -3.80 24.33 -25.99
C PRO A 613 -4.78 25.50 -26.20
N GLU A 614 -4.78 26.44 -25.27
CA GLU A 614 -5.72 27.56 -25.29
C GLU A 614 -5.65 28.36 -26.62
N GLU A 615 -4.45 28.62 -27.13
CA GLU A 615 -4.28 29.39 -28.39
C GLU A 615 -4.87 28.64 -29.59
N VAL A 616 -4.77 27.31 -29.59
CA VAL A 616 -5.37 26.46 -30.62
C VAL A 616 -6.88 26.53 -30.54
N TYR A 617 -7.45 26.38 -29.34
CA TYR A 617 -8.90 26.48 -29.14
C TYR A 617 -9.44 27.85 -29.48
N ARG A 618 -8.79 28.93 -29.06
CA ARG A 618 -9.19 30.32 -29.36
C ARG A 618 -9.19 30.64 -30.86
N SER A 619 -8.36 29.99 -31.65
CA SER A 619 -8.33 30.16 -33.09
C SER A 619 -9.62 29.70 -33.78
N VAL A 620 -10.31 28.70 -33.16
CA VAL A 620 -11.53 28.07 -33.71
C VAL A 620 -12.80 28.48 -32.94
N ASN A 621 -12.66 28.90 -31.69
CA ASN A 621 -13.77 29.39 -30.84
C ASN A 621 -13.38 30.64 -30.04
N PRO A 622 -13.43 31.85 -30.67
CA PRO A 622 -12.98 33.07 -30.00
C PRO A 622 -13.92 33.58 -28.88
N LYS A 623 -15.13 33.03 -28.75
CA LYS A 623 -16.16 33.52 -27.82
C LYS A 623 -16.61 32.52 -26.77
N GLY A 624 -16.23 31.24 -26.89
CA GLY A 624 -16.72 30.20 -26.00
C GLY A 624 -15.97 30.22 -24.69
N THR A 625 -16.68 30.35 -23.58
CA THR A 625 -16.16 30.20 -22.23
C THR A 625 -17.14 29.40 -21.41
N SER A 626 -16.76 28.18 -21.09
CA SER A 626 -17.40 27.33 -20.09
C SER A 626 -16.33 26.85 -19.17
N TYR A 627 -16.54 26.88 -17.87
CA TYR A 627 -15.54 26.56 -16.89
C TYR A 627 -15.76 25.14 -16.33
N GLY A 628 -14.72 24.33 -16.33
CA GLY A 628 -14.73 23.02 -15.68
C GLY A 628 -14.19 23.05 -14.27
N TYR A 629 -13.29 24.02 -14.00
CA TYR A 629 -12.60 24.18 -12.73
C TYR A 629 -12.43 25.64 -12.36
N LEU A 630 -12.63 25.94 -11.08
CA LEU A 630 -12.26 27.21 -10.45
C LEU A 630 -11.36 26.90 -9.25
N TRP A 631 -10.20 27.51 -9.16
CA TRP A 631 -9.35 27.45 -7.99
C TRP A 631 -9.41 28.77 -7.25
N VAL A 632 -9.76 28.71 -5.97
CA VAL A 632 -9.89 29.87 -5.10
C VAL A 632 -8.71 29.94 -4.16
N ASP A 633 -7.95 31.02 -4.21
CA ASP A 633 -6.88 31.26 -3.27
C ASP A 633 -7.31 32.25 -2.18
N CYS A 634 -6.79 32.04 -0.97
CA CYS A 634 -7.03 32.93 0.16
C CYS A 634 -5.88 32.88 1.15
N ALA A 635 -5.80 33.89 2.03
CA ALA A 635 -4.79 33.90 3.08
C ALA A 635 -5.04 32.78 4.10
N LYS A 636 -3.98 32.12 4.58
CA LYS A 636 -4.06 30.98 5.54
C LYS A 636 -4.95 31.24 6.76
N LYS A 637 -5.02 32.48 7.24
CA LYS A 637 -5.85 32.86 8.40
C LYS A 637 -7.35 32.90 8.06
N ASP A 638 -7.72 33.03 6.80
CA ASP A 638 -9.09 33.24 6.35
C ASP A 638 -9.72 31.97 5.76
N VAL A 639 -8.93 30.85 5.67
CA VAL A 639 -9.37 29.58 5.06
C VAL A 639 -10.71 29.09 5.62
N ALA A 640 -10.89 29.02 6.94
CA ALA A 640 -12.14 28.51 7.54
C ALA A 640 -13.34 29.41 7.25
N SER A 641 -13.18 30.74 7.21
CA SER A 641 -14.28 31.69 6.92
C SER A 641 -14.65 31.67 5.44
N VAL A 642 -13.64 31.51 4.55
CA VAL A 642 -13.86 31.38 3.11
C VAL A 642 -14.54 30.05 2.78
N GLU A 643 -14.10 28.94 3.43
CA GLU A 643 -14.74 27.63 3.27
C GLU A 643 -16.21 27.65 3.63
N GLN A 644 -16.56 28.26 4.79
CA GLN A 644 -17.95 28.42 5.19
C GLN A 644 -18.75 29.26 4.19
N SER A 645 -18.19 30.38 3.73
CA SER A 645 -18.86 31.25 2.76
C SER A 645 -19.06 30.56 1.41
N LEU A 646 -18.09 29.73 0.98
CA LEU A 646 -18.22 28.92 -0.24
C LEU A 646 -19.30 27.85 -0.08
N ASN A 647 -19.33 27.13 1.04
CA ASN A 647 -20.38 26.15 1.32
C ASN A 647 -21.77 26.80 1.35
N ASP A 648 -21.91 27.96 2.00
CA ASP A 648 -23.18 28.70 2.04
C ASP A 648 -23.60 29.17 0.63
N LEU A 649 -22.66 29.65 -0.17
CA LEU A 649 -22.89 30.10 -1.56
C LEU A 649 -23.30 28.93 -2.48
N LEU A 650 -22.72 27.76 -2.29
CA LEU A 650 -22.95 26.59 -3.12
C LEU A 650 -24.13 25.72 -2.63
N SER A 651 -24.69 25.99 -1.47
CA SER A 651 -25.75 25.18 -0.85
C SER A 651 -26.99 24.94 -1.74
N ASP A 652 -27.29 25.89 -2.59
CA ASP A 652 -28.39 25.82 -3.57
C ASP A 652 -27.96 25.49 -5.01
N THR A 653 -26.69 25.25 -5.24
CA THR A 653 -26.14 25.01 -6.58
C THR A 653 -25.94 23.51 -6.80
N SER A 654 -26.47 22.96 -7.91
CA SER A 654 -26.22 21.57 -8.34
C SER A 654 -25.00 21.51 -9.28
N HIS A 655 -24.42 20.33 -9.42
CA HIS A 655 -23.33 20.04 -10.36
C HIS A 655 -21.98 20.73 -10.06
N ILE A 656 -21.76 21.18 -8.83
CA ILE A 656 -20.46 21.69 -8.38
C ILE A 656 -19.99 20.85 -7.18
N LYS A 657 -18.77 20.36 -7.28
CA LYS A 657 -18.06 19.68 -6.19
C LYS A 657 -17.00 20.63 -5.64
N LEU A 658 -17.00 20.84 -4.33
CA LEU A 658 -15.98 21.61 -3.61
C LEU A 658 -14.95 20.67 -3.00
N ASN A 659 -13.71 20.74 -3.46
CA ASN A 659 -12.58 20.08 -2.88
C ASN A 659 -11.71 21.08 -2.11
N THR A 660 -11.14 20.67 -0.97
CA THR A 660 -10.32 21.59 -0.16
C THR A 660 -8.88 21.02 0.00
N TYR A 661 -7.89 21.91 -0.17
CA TYR A 661 -6.49 21.54 0.08
C TYR A 661 -6.28 20.98 1.50
N HIS A 662 -7.06 21.50 2.46
CA HIS A 662 -6.97 21.03 3.84
C HIS A 662 -7.40 19.55 4.00
N ALA A 663 -8.48 19.15 3.32
CA ALA A 663 -8.94 17.75 3.34
C ALA A 663 -7.91 16.83 2.67
N GLU A 664 -7.36 17.23 1.52
CA GLU A 664 -6.34 16.45 0.82
C GLU A 664 -5.05 16.35 1.63
N LEU A 665 -4.64 17.44 2.31
CA LEU A 665 -3.50 17.40 3.22
C LEU A 665 -3.74 16.46 4.41
N GLN A 666 -4.94 16.45 4.99
CA GLN A 666 -5.29 15.51 6.05
C GLN A 666 -5.22 14.05 5.57
N ASN A 667 -5.70 13.77 4.35
CA ASN A 667 -5.65 12.45 3.73
C ASN A 667 -4.18 12.01 3.51
N ALA A 668 -3.36 12.88 2.94
CA ALA A 668 -1.92 12.64 2.73
C ALA A 668 -1.17 12.45 4.05
N GLU A 669 -1.43 13.29 5.06
CA GLU A 669 -0.85 13.12 6.40
C GLU A 669 -1.26 11.81 7.04
N TYR A 670 -2.53 11.41 6.92
CA TYR A 670 -3.00 10.15 7.43
C TYR A 670 -2.25 8.98 6.78
N ALA A 671 -2.20 8.92 5.44
CA ALA A 671 -1.46 7.89 4.70
C ALA A 671 0.03 7.86 5.10
N SER A 672 0.65 9.05 5.23
CA SER A 672 2.04 9.20 5.69
C SER A 672 2.26 8.67 7.11
N ARG A 673 1.37 8.98 8.06
CA ARG A 673 1.45 8.47 9.45
C ARG A 673 1.39 6.95 9.50
N MET A 674 0.52 6.34 8.68
CA MET A 674 0.40 4.90 8.52
C MET A 674 1.70 4.27 8.07
N MET A 675 2.26 4.79 6.96
CA MET A 675 3.52 4.30 6.41
C MET A 675 4.68 4.48 7.39
N LYS A 676 4.79 5.65 8.01
CA LYS A 676 5.83 5.96 9.01
C LYS A 676 5.79 5.00 10.19
N LEU A 677 4.61 4.68 10.71
CA LEU A 677 4.47 3.72 11.82
C LEU A 677 4.94 2.32 11.43
N GLY A 678 4.53 1.83 10.26
CA GLY A 678 5.00 0.55 9.73
C GLY A 678 6.52 0.50 9.60
N CYS A 679 7.13 1.55 9.06
CA CYS A 679 8.57 1.70 8.93
C CYS A 679 9.28 1.77 10.28
N TYR A 680 8.75 2.49 11.28
CA TYR A 680 9.33 2.56 12.62
C TYR A 680 9.26 1.21 13.34
N LEU A 681 8.17 0.47 13.22
CA LEU A 681 8.04 -0.88 13.76
C LEU A 681 9.08 -1.82 13.12
N PHE A 682 9.22 -1.74 11.80
CA PHE A 682 10.24 -2.50 11.06
C PHE A 682 11.65 -2.15 11.56
N MET A 683 11.98 -0.85 11.67
CA MET A 683 13.28 -0.39 12.18
C MET A 683 13.54 -0.88 13.61
N ALA A 684 12.55 -0.88 14.48
CA ALA A 684 12.68 -1.38 15.85
C ALA A 684 13.05 -2.88 15.88
N ILE A 685 12.39 -3.70 15.06
CA ILE A 685 12.66 -5.15 14.99
C ILE A 685 14.05 -5.41 14.38
N VAL A 686 14.40 -4.74 13.28
CA VAL A 686 15.74 -4.83 12.67
C VAL A 686 16.81 -4.37 13.64
N GLY A 687 16.54 -3.30 14.40
CA GLY A 687 17.41 -2.81 15.47
C GLY A 687 17.64 -3.87 16.57
N LEU A 688 16.58 -4.56 17.00
CA LEU A 688 16.68 -5.66 17.97
C LEU A 688 17.52 -6.81 17.44
N ILE A 689 17.33 -7.19 16.18
CA ILE A 689 18.14 -8.24 15.53
C ILE A 689 19.61 -7.80 15.43
N GLY A 690 19.85 -6.54 15.06
CA GLY A 690 21.19 -5.94 15.02
C GLY A 690 21.87 -5.93 16.38
N PHE A 691 21.14 -5.54 17.43
CA PHE A 691 21.60 -5.61 18.82
C PHE A 691 21.98 -7.01 19.25
N MET A 692 21.15 -8.01 18.94
CA MET A 692 21.45 -9.41 19.25
C MET A 692 22.70 -9.90 18.51
N ASN A 693 22.87 -9.51 17.25
CA ASN A 693 24.07 -9.86 16.49
C ASN A 693 25.33 -9.22 17.08
N LEU A 694 25.24 -7.97 17.51
CA LEU A 694 26.29 -7.25 18.21
C LEU A 694 26.64 -7.94 19.54
N ALA A 695 25.64 -8.22 20.37
CA ALA A 695 25.82 -8.89 21.66
C ALA A 695 26.47 -10.27 21.48
N ASN A 696 25.99 -11.07 20.55
CA ASN A 696 26.57 -12.36 20.22
C ASN A 696 28.04 -12.25 19.80
N THR A 697 28.37 -11.31 18.94
CA THR A 697 29.74 -11.07 18.47
C THR A 697 30.69 -10.71 19.60
N MET A 698 30.25 -9.80 20.49
CA MET A 698 31.04 -9.37 21.64
C MET A 698 31.26 -10.51 22.66
N ILE A 699 30.19 -11.24 23.01
CA ILE A 699 30.30 -12.41 23.89
C ILE A 699 31.36 -13.38 23.39
N ILE A 700 31.37 -13.61 22.09
CA ILE A 700 32.27 -14.56 21.47
C ILE A 700 33.70 -14.06 21.40
N ASN A 701 33.89 -12.79 21.01
CA ASN A 701 35.22 -12.21 20.99
C ASN A 701 35.91 -12.29 22.37
N ILE A 702 35.13 -12.10 23.44
CA ILE A 702 35.65 -12.23 24.81
C ILE A 702 35.89 -13.69 25.18
N THR A 703 34.95 -14.59 24.87
CA THR A 703 35.03 -16.01 25.27
C THR A 703 36.14 -16.74 24.53
N THR A 704 36.36 -16.46 23.24
CA THR A 704 37.42 -17.10 22.44
C THR A 704 38.83 -16.63 22.87
N LYS A 705 38.97 -15.45 23.41
CA LYS A 705 40.24 -14.86 23.86
C LYS A 705 40.45 -14.89 25.38
N LYS A 706 39.54 -15.53 26.09
CA LYS A 706 39.55 -15.58 27.57
C LYS A 706 40.87 -16.08 28.13
N GLN A 707 41.44 -17.13 27.55
CA GLN A 707 42.73 -17.68 27.93
C GLN A 707 43.89 -16.71 27.65
N GLU A 708 43.92 -16.08 26.47
CA GLU A 708 44.92 -15.08 26.11
C GLU A 708 44.91 -13.91 27.10
N TYR A 709 43.69 -13.39 27.44
CA TYR A 709 43.53 -12.36 28.44
C TYR A 709 43.98 -12.78 29.84
N GLY A 710 43.72 -14.03 30.22
CA GLY A 710 44.22 -14.61 31.46
C GLY A 710 45.75 -14.62 31.52
N VAL A 711 46.41 -15.04 30.43
CA VAL A 711 47.88 -15.05 30.34
C VAL A 711 48.44 -13.64 30.38
N LEU A 712 47.83 -12.66 29.67
CA LEU A 712 48.29 -11.26 29.70
C LEU A 712 48.14 -10.64 31.08
N GLN A 713 47.11 -11.00 31.82
CA GLN A 713 46.96 -10.54 33.21
C GLN A 713 47.94 -11.23 34.15
N ALA A 714 48.31 -12.47 33.90
CA ALA A 714 49.38 -13.15 34.68
C ALA A 714 50.76 -12.52 34.45
N VAL A 715 50.98 -11.92 33.26
CA VAL A 715 52.23 -11.17 32.92
C VAL A 715 52.19 -9.72 33.41
N GLY A 716 51.09 -9.26 34.04
CA GLY A 716 51.01 -7.95 34.66
C GLY A 716 50.02 -6.95 34.07
N MET A 717 49.18 -7.36 33.09
CA MET A 717 48.13 -6.51 32.56
C MET A 717 47.04 -6.23 33.61
N THR A 718 46.78 -4.96 33.91
CA THR A 718 45.73 -4.57 34.85
C THR A 718 44.31 -4.72 34.29
N ASN A 719 43.31 -4.86 35.15
CA ASN A 719 41.92 -4.91 34.78
C ASN A 719 41.46 -3.62 34.02
N LYS A 720 42.06 -2.46 34.37
CA LYS A 720 41.76 -1.22 33.65
C LYS A 720 42.30 -1.23 32.21
N GLN A 721 43.50 -1.75 32.00
CA GLN A 721 44.11 -1.91 30.67
C GLN A 721 43.38 -2.93 29.84
N LEU A 722 42.92 -4.05 30.43
CA LEU A 722 42.08 -5.04 29.72
C LEU A 722 40.76 -4.42 29.27
N ASN A 723 40.08 -3.70 30.15
CA ASN A 723 38.82 -3.03 29.78
C ASN A 723 39.02 -2.02 28.67
N LEU A 724 40.08 -1.19 28.75
CA LEU A 724 40.39 -0.20 27.72
C LEU A 724 40.71 -0.90 26.37
N CYS A 725 41.42 -2.03 26.39
CA CYS A 725 41.70 -2.81 25.19
C CYS A 725 40.42 -3.33 24.55
N LEU A 726 39.48 -3.83 25.34
CA LEU A 726 38.18 -4.30 24.85
C LEU A 726 37.36 -3.13 24.28
N GLN A 727 37.28 -2.01 25.00
CA GLN A 727 36.56 -0.82 24.54
C GLN A 727 37.11 -0.29 23.22
N ILE A 728 38.42 -0.24 23.03
CA ILE A 728 39.06 0.20 21.78
C ILE A 728 38.72 -0.79 20.63
N GLN A 729 38.75 -2.10 20.88
CA GLN A 729 38.36 -3.09 19.86
C GLN A 729 36.89 -2.88 19.46
N ASP A 730 36.03 -2.74 20.42
CA ASP A 730 34.60 -2.54 20.21
C ASP A 730 34.33 -1.23 19.47
N LEU A 731 35.03 -0.15 19.80
CA LEU A 731 34.94 1.13 19.06
C LEU A 731 35.33 0.98 17.59
N ILE A 732 36.38 0.20 17.29
CA ILE A 732 36.80 -0.05 15.88
C ILE A 732 35.69 -0.79 15.13
N PHE A 733 35.02 -1.78 15.76
CA PHE A 733 33.89 -2.47 15.15
C PHE A 733 32.71 -1.53 14.92
N THR A 734 32.41 -0.63 15.87
CA THR A 734 31.33 0.36 15.75
C THR A 734 31.59 1.34 14.63
N VAL A 735 32.76 1.96 14.62
CA VAL A 735 33.13 2.89 13.55
C VAL A 735 33.06 2.20 12.19
N GLY A 736 33.60 0.99 12.07
CA GLY A 736 33.52 0.19 10.85
C GLY A 736 32.05 -0.10 10.44
N THR A 737 31.19 -0.43 11.41
CA THR A 737 29.75 -0.67 11.19
C THR A 737 29.04 0.59 10.67
N ILE A 738 29.31 1.75 11.30
CA ILE A 738 28.74 3.02 10.88
C ILE A 738 29.23 3.42 9.48
N CYS A 739 30.53 3.24 9.19
CA CYS A 739 31.07 3.49 7.85
C CYS A 739 30.36 2.63 6.77
N VAL A 740 30.12 1.33 7.04
CA VAL A 740 29.39 0.46 6.13
C VAL A 740 27.94 0.92 6.00
N ALA A 741 27.29 1.30 7.12
CA ALA A 741 25.91 1.78 7.11
C ALA A 741 25.73 3.02 6.22
N LEU A 742 26.62 3.98 6.34
CA LEU A 742 26.57 5.21 5.55
C LEU A 742 26.99 4.98 4.09
N ALA A 743 28.09 4.24 3.87
CA ALA A 743 28.61 4.00 2.51
C ALA A 743 27.67 3.18 1.62
N ALA A 744 26.88 2.26 2.19
CA ALA A 744 25.89 1.48 1.46
C ALA A 744 24.47 2.01 1.63
N GLY A 745 24.09 2.45 2.84
CA GLY A 745 22.72 2.85 3.15
C GLY A 745 22.31 4.16 2.48
N LEU A 746 23.18 5.15 2.36
CA LEU A 746 22.84 6.42 1.70
C LEU A 746 22.65 6.24 0.18
N PRO A 747 23.54 5.60 -0.58
CA PRO A 747 23.30 5.39 -2.02
C PRO A 747 22.07 4.53 -2.30
N LEU A 748 21.85 3.46 -1.53
CA LEU A 748 20.68 2.61 -1.70
C LEU A 748 19.38 3.33 -1.30
N GLY A 749 19.43 4.16 -0.24
CA GLY A 749 18.32 5.02 0.17
C GLY A 749 17.99 6.07 -0.88
N TYR A 750 19.01 6.68 -1.51
CA TYR A 750 18.81 7.61 -2.62
C TYR A 750 18.22 6.92 -3.86
N ALA A 751 18.66 5.71 -4.17
CA ALA A 751 18.09 4.93 -5.28
C ALA A 751 16.61 4.61 -5.05
N LEU A 752 16.24 4.25 -3.80
CA LEU A 752 14.84 4.02 -3.42
C LEU A 752 14.02 5.30 -3.50
N PHE A 753 14.56 6.43 -3.03
CA PHE A 753 13.93 7.75 -3.19
C PHE A 753 13.72 8.11 -4.66
N SER A 754 14.74 7.93 -5.51
CA SER A 754 14.66 8.22 -6.94
C SER A 754 13.59 7.38 -7.63
N TYR A 755 13.49 6.09 -7.26
CA TYR A 755 12.42 5.21 -7.73
C TYR A 755 11.03 5.70 -7.26
N ALA A 756 10.89 6.04 -5.99
CA ALA A 756 9.62 6.55 -5.43
C ALA A 756 9.20 7.88 -6.07
N LYS A 757 10.15 8.80 -6.27
CA LYS A 757 9.90 10.07 -6.99
C LYS A 757 9.42 9.82 -8.43
N HIS A 758 10.08 8.94 -9.17
CA HIS A 758 9.71 8.62 -10.56
C HIS A 758 8.29 8.04 -10.68
N ASN A 759 7.84 7.30 -9.66
CA ASN A 759 6.51 6.70 -9.64
C ASN A 759 5.49 7.52 -8.82
N GLY A 760 5.76 8.76 -8.46
CA GLY A 760 4.84 9.65 -7.75
C GLY A 760 4.44 9.14 -6.35
N ILE A 761 5.29 8.34 -5.67
CA ILE A 761 4.93 7.70 -4.41
C ILE A 761 5.10 8.68 -3.24
N PHE A 762 4.04 8.91 -2.46
CA PHE A 762 4.02 9.75 -1.25
C PHE A 762 4.59 11.17 -1.44
N GLY A 763 4.31 11.79 -2.58
CA GLY A 763 4.70 13.17 -2.87
C GLY A 763 6.19 13.46 -2.87
N MET A 764 7.04 12.41 -2.97
CA MET A 764 8.50 12.57 -2.91
C MET A 764 9.03 13.40 -4.07
N ASN A 765 9.47 14.62 -3.77
CA ASN A 765 9.95 15.55 -4.78
C ASN A 765 11.41 15.96 -4.57
N VAL A 766 11.78 16.46 -3.40
CA VAL A 766 13.13 16.95 -3.08
C VAL A 766 13.82 16.01 -2.12
N TYR A 767 15.06 15.60 -2.45
CA TYR A 767 15.84 14.71 -1.60
C TYR A 767 16.45 15.42 -0.40
N HIS A 768 16.16 14.92 0.78
CA HIS A 768 16.76 15.36 2.04
C HIS A 768 17.48 14.20 2.74
N VAL A 769 18.74 14.42 3.14
CA VAL A 769 19.46 13.42 3.93
C VAL A 769 18.86 13.38 5.36
N PRO A 770 18.43 12.21 5.87
CA PRO A 770 17.80 12.10 7.19
C PRO A 770 18.84 12.17 8.33
N LEU A 771 19.40 13.34 8.57
CA LEU A 771 20.50 13.54 9.55
C LEU A 771 20.10 13.14 10.96
N ILE A 772 18.88 13.50 11.42
CA ILE A 772 18.41 13.21 12.79
C ILE A 772 18.30 11.69 13.03
N PRO A 773 17.61 10.88 12.20
CA PRO A 773 17.61 9.42 12.35
C PRO A 773 19.01 8.79 12.33
N ILE A 774 19.90 9.28 11.45
CA ILE A 774 21.29 8.80 11.38
C ILE A 774 22.02 9.07 12.68
N LEU A 775 21.91 10.27 13.24
CA LEU A 775 22.52 10.63 14.54
C LEU A 775 21.95 9.78 15.67
N VAL A 776 20.65 9.56 15.70
CA VAL A 776 19.99 8.67 16.68
C VAL A 776 20.53 7.24 16.56
N MET A 777 20.67 6.71 15.35
CA MET A 777 21.26 5.39 15.11
C MET A 777 22.70 5.32 15.66
N ILE A 778 23.54 6.30 15.35
CA ILE A 778 24.94 6.36 15.81
C ILE A 778 24.99 6.37 17.33
N LEU A 779 24.18 7.21 17.97
CA LEU A 779 24.09 7.29 19.44
C LEU A 779 23.60 5.98 20.06
N LEU A 780 22.55 5.38 19.52
CA LEU A 780 22.00 4.10 20.01
C LEU A 780 23.03 2.98 19.90
N VAL A 781 23.67 2.82 18.76
CA VAL A 781 24.71 1.80 18.55
C VAL A 781 25.88 2.03 19.50
N GLY A 782 26.32 3.28 19.67
CA GLY A 782 27.39 3.64 20.60
C GLY A 782 27.05 3.34 22.05
N ILE A 783 25.88 3.76 22.53
CA ILE A 783 25.40 3.50 23.90
C ILE A 783 25.27 1.99 24.15
N LEU A 784 24.61 1.26 23.26
CA LEU A 784 24.42 -0.19 23.39
C LEU A 784 25.75 -0.90 23.47
N GLN A 785 26.74 -0.46 22.69
CA GLN A 785 28.06 -1.04 22.71
C GLN A 785 28.80 -0.76 24.01
N ILE A 786 28.77 0.47 24.54
CA ILE A 786 29.38 0.80 25.82
C ILE A 786 28.76 -0.03 26.94
N VAL A 787 27.43 -0.13 26.97
CA VAL A 787 26.69 -0.93 27.96
C VAL A 787 27.10 -2.41 27.89
N LEU A 788 27.10 -3.00 26.68
CA LEU A 788 27.52 -4.40 26.49
C LEU A 788 28.96 -4.63 26.89
N SER A 789 29.88 -3.75 26.50
CA SER A 789 31.29 -3.83 26.88
C SER A 789 31.48 -3.78 28.39
N CYS A 790 30.76 -2.89 29.10
CA CYS A 790 30.80 -2.79 30.56
C CYS A 790 30.23 -4.05 31.23
N VAL A 791 29.10 -4.58 30.77
CA VAL A 791 28.47 -5.78 31.33
C VAL A 791 29.38 -7.00 31.17
N LEU A 792 29.91 -7.19 29.97
CA LEU A 792 30.78 -8.34 29.66
C LEU A 792 32.12 -8.28 30.41
N SER A 793 32.69 -7.08 30.50
CA SER A 793 33.91 -6.85 31.28
C SER A 793 33.69 -7.08 32.79
N SER A 794 32.52 -6.69 33.34
CA SER A 794 32.14 -6.96 34.72
C SER A 794 32.00 -8.47 34.98
N ASN A 795 31.44 -9.23 34.05
CA ASN A 795 31.30 -10.67 34.16
C ASN A 795 32.69 -11.38 34.13
N LEU A 796 33.63 -10.90 33.29
CA LEU A 796 35.00 -11.40 33.30
C LEU A 796 35.67 -11.21 34.65
N LYS A 797 35.43 -10.12 35.35
CA LYS A 797 36.05 -9.83 36.68
C LYS A 797 35.60 -10.80 37.78
N LYS A 798 34.43 -11.42 37.68
CA LYS A 798 33.91 -12.36 38.63
C LYS A 798 34.64 -13.72 38.61
N GLU A 799 35.38 -14.01 37.55
CA GLU A 799 36.15 -15.26 37.41
C GLU A 799 37.59 -15.08 37.88
N THR A 800 38.11 -16.08 38.55
CA THR A 800 39.49 -16.10 39.01
C THR A 800 40.50 -16.20 37.85
N LEU A 801 41.69 -15.67 38.04
CA LEU A 801 42.77 -15.71 37.05
C LEU A 801 43.10 -17.17 36.63
N VAL A 802 43.08 -18.11 37.60
CA VAL A 802 43.34 -19.52 37.35
C VAL A 802 42.28 -20.18 36.52
N GLU A 803 40.99 -19.83 36.72
CA GLU A 803 39.89 -20.32 35.91
C GLU A 803 39.97 -19.84 34.48
N ARG A 804 40.41 -18.57 34.25
CA ARG A 804 40.60 -18.01 32.90
C ARG A 804 41.73 -18.68 32.13
N ILE A 805 42.88 -18.97 32.83
CA ILE A 805 44.02 -19.67 32.20
C ILE A 805 43.70 -21.13 31.91
N ARG A 806 42.95 -21.81 32.81
CA ARG A 806 42.52 -23.22 32.64
C ARG A 806 41.35 -23.37 31.66
N TYR A 807 40.78 -22.29 31.21
CA TYR A 807 39.65 -22.35 30.29
C TYR A 807 40.08 -23.04 28.97
N GLN A 808 39.62 -24.26 28.79
CA GLN A 808 39.79 -25.04 27.56
C GLN A 808 38.47 -25.00 26.80
N GLY A 809 38.11 -23.90 26.11
CA GLY A 809 36.96 -23.63 25.24
C GLY A 809 35.78 -24.60 25.31
#